data_6d053723f03ba10d001ea0da1a513f61
#
_entry.id   6d053723f03ba10d001ea0da1a513f61
#
_cell.length_a   1.000
_cell.length_b   1.000
_cell.length_c   1.000
_cell.angle_alpha   90.00
_cell.angle_beta   90.00
_cell.angle_gamma   90.00
#
_symmetry.space_group_name_H-M   'P 1'
#
loop_
_entity.id
_entity.type
_entity.pdbx_description
1 polymer ?
#
loop_
_entity_poly.entity_id
_entity_poly.type
_entity_poly.pdbx_seq_one_letter_code
_entity_poly.pdbx_strand_id
1 'polypeptide(L)'
;MYQFRYGGKKGKRYFLTTSNEHVVVRTNSRSALLADRPFEAAPVSAEARSLLSNFDMIASFREAGVEILRAKVVRGARGLRDRARMVLKKEREVEFAGRVLIDPRGNRPVLYTENFFVKFDGDQSTSACRKIIKKHGLSIKRALDYARNAYFVAVPEGTGLKVFDVAESLLREASVELCHPELIREARRRAAFPQQWHLKRTSVNGQSLDQHANVEAAWSSSDGAGTIIAVIDDGVDLDHEEFRSSAKIVAPRDVTRRTNDPRPGNRNNHGTACAGVACADGNFGASGVAPRARLIPIRLASVLGSQAEADAFVWAAQNGADVISCSWGPEDGDFTNPNDPLHNQVVALPDSTRLAMEFAIRNGRNGKGCVICFAAGNGNESVDNDGYASFEKAIAVAASNDRGKKAPYSDFGRAVWCAFPSNNFFPSLTPGIWTTDRSGPLGYNPGGSVSLGDAAGNYTNDFGGTSSACPGVAGVAALVISRNPSLRWDEVKDIMKRSCDPIDMAGGQYDANGHSPFYGFGRVNAKKAVELAVPAQPSTVAIRTAMRDVPIRDLRTARLTLPVADTGILKSIKVAVDIEHTFIGDLVVSVRPPASMNVAPIRLHNREGDSTDNLNRAYDEVNAPALAALKGKSPQGTWTLVVEDKALQDTGKIRSFTLEMGF
;
A
#
# COMPACT_ATOMS: atom_id res chain seq x y z
N MET A 1 30.65 15.76 4.73
CA MET A 1 29.71 14.61 4.75
C MET A 1 29.43 14.33 6.21
N TYR A 2 28.14 14.19 6.59
CA TYR A 2 27.69 13.97 7.96
C TYR A 2 27.17 12.55 8.08
N GLN A 3 27.67 11.83 9.08
CA GLN A 3 27.36 10.42 9.27
C GLN A 3 26.42 10.24 10.48
N PHE A 4 25.50 9.32 10.38
CA PHE A 4 24.65 8.87 11.50
C PHE A 4 24.28 7.40 11.32
N ARG A 5 23.74 6.78 12.38
CA ARG A 5 23.31 5.36 12.36
C ARG A 5 21.93 5.22 12.96
N TYR A 6 21.15 4.34 12.38
CA TYR A 6 20.00 3.72 13.04
C TYR A 6 20.35 2.27 13.39
N GLY A 7 19.85 1.75 14.53
CA GLY A 7 20.16 0.40 15.00
C GLY A 7 21.47 0.28 15.80
N GLY A 8 21.95 1.38 16.38
CA GLY A 8 23.09 1.40 17.30
C GLY A 8 24.45 1.15 16.65
N LYS A 9 25.40 0.64 17.44
CA LYS A 9 26.81 0.46 17.04
C LYS A 9 26.97 -0.44 15.80
N LYS A 10 26.15 -1.48 15.68
CA LYS A 10 26.14 -2.41 14.55
C LYS A 10 25.19 -1.99 13.42
N GLY A 11 24.44 -0.90 13.63
CA GLY A 11 23.43 -0.42 12.68
C GLY A 11 24.04 0.14 11.39
N LYS A 12 23.20 0.22 10.37
CA LYS A 12 23.58 0.74 9.05
C LYS A 12 24.00 2.20 9.15
N ARG A 13 25.11 2.54 8.50
CA ARG A 13 25.58 3.93 8.37
C ARG A 13 24.86 4.63 7.23
N TYR A 14 24.44 5.85 7.50
CA TYR A 14 23.84 6.78 6.55
C TYR A 14 24.69 8.04 6.45
N PHE A 15 24.69 8.65 5.27
CA PHE A 15 25.49 9.83 5.00
C PHE A 15 24.61 10.93 4.41
N LEU A 16 24.83 12.14 4.89
CA LEU A 16 24.19 13.34 4.37
C LEU A 16 25.26 14.34 3.91
N THR A 17 24.93 15.15 2.93
CA THR A 17 25.77 16.24 2.45
C THR A 17 25.06 17.58 2.65
N THR A 18 25.81 18.67 2.75
CA THR A 18 25.20 20.00 2.81
C THR A 18 24.73 20.40 1.41
N SER A 19 23.48 20.82 1.29
CA SER A 19 23.00 21.41 0.05
C SER A 19 23.74 22.71 -0.27
N ASN A 20 24.04 22.92 -1.54
CA ASN A 20 24.61 24.17 -2.02
C ASN A 20 23.54 25.24 -2.34
N GLU A 21 22.28 24.86 -2.49
CA GLU A 21 21.21 25.71 -3.00
C GLU A 21 20.06 25.96 -2.00
N HIS A 22 20.02 25.21 -0.89
CA HIS A 22 18.89 25.29 0.04
C HIS A 22 19.24 26.04 1.32
N VAL A 23 18.28 26.85 1.79
CA VAL A 23 18.27 27.52 3.10
C VAL A 23 17.04 27.05 3.86
N VAL A 24 17.20 26.71 5.14
CA VAL A 24 16.07 26.54 6.04
C VAL A 24 15.94 27.78 6.89
N VAL A 25 14.73 28.27 7.04
CA VAL A 25 14.43 29.46 7.85
C VAL A 25 13.30 29.15 8.81
N ARG A 26 13.37 29.64 10.04
CA ARG A 26 12.30 29.63 11.03
C ARG A 26 11.98 31.05 11.45
N THR A 27 10.69 31.39 11.45
CA THR A 27 10.20 32.69 11.87
C THR A 27 9.61 32.66 13.28
N ASN A 28 9.76 33.74 14.03
CA ASN A 28 9.22 33.90 15.39
C ASN A 28 7.69 33.94 15.40
N SER A 29 7.10 34.66 14.44
CA SER A 29 5.66 34.81 14.30
C SER A 29 4.95 33.63 13.66
N ARG A 30 5.68 32.60 13.22
CA ARG A 30 5.19 31.52 12.37
C ARG A 30 4.60 31.98 11.04
N SER A 31 4.86 33.21 10.67
CA SER A 31 4.45 33.79 9.38
C SER A 31 5.40 33.34 8.28
N ALA A 32 4.88 33.14 7.07
CA ALA A 32 5.68 32.75 5.92
C ALA A 32 6.60 33.89 5.46
N LEU A 33 7.83 33.61 5.06
CA LEU A 33 8.73 34.56 4.42
C LEU A 33 8.38 34.77 2.94
N LEU A 34 7.96 33.69 2.27
CA LEU A 34 7.50 33.68 0.88
C LEU A 34 6.02 33.28 0.86
N ALA A 35 5.13 34.25 1.13
CA ALA A 35 3.69 34.03 0.99
C ALA A 35 3.21 34.48 -0.38
N ASP A 36 2.25 33.78 -0.97
CA ASP A 36 1.58 34.17 -2.22
C ASP A 36 0.79 35.47 -2.07
N ARG A 37 0.50 35.88 -0.83
CA ARG A 37 -0.19 37.14 -0.49
C ARG A 37 0.72 38.06 0.33
N PRO A 38 0.90 39.31 -0.08
CA PRO A 38 1.79 40.26 0.61
C PRO A 38 1.46 40.51 2.09
N PHE A 39 0.19 40.35 2.49
CA PHE A 39 -0.27 40.59 3.87
C PHE A 39 -0.01 39.39 4.82
N GLU A 40 0.38 38.24 4.28
CA GLU A 40 0.67 37.03 5.05
C GLU A 40 2.18 36.83 5.27
N ALA A 41 3.02 37.63 4.60
CA ALA A 41 4.47 37.51 4.68
C ALA A 41 5.02 38.17 5.96
N ALA A 42 6.03 37.53 6.56
CA ALA A 42 6.74 38.11 7.70
C ALA A 42 7.39 39.46 7.32
N PRO A 43 7.34 40.47 8.19
CA PRO A 43 7.96 41.76 7.93
C PRO A 43 9.48 41.67 8.02
N VAL A 44 10.14 41.67 6.86
CA VAL A 44 11.61 41.65 6.73
C VAL A 44 12.11 42.90 5.99
N SER A 45 13.41 43.23 6.15
CA SER A 45 14.04 44.35 5.50
C SER A 45 13.94 44.33 3.97
N ALA A 46 14.12 45.46 3.32
CA ALA A 46 14.15 45.57 1.86
C ALA A 46 15.29 44.73 1.26
N GLU A 47 16.44 44.61 1.92
CA GLU A 47 17.56 43.77 1.51
C GLU A 47 17.18 42.30 1.55
N ALA A 48 16.58 41.84 2.65
CA ALA A 48 16.12 40.45 2.80
C ALA A 48 15.06 40.11 1.74
N ARG A 49 14.11 41.01 1.50
CA ARG A 49 13.04 40.82 0.50
C ARG A 49 13.57 40.74 -0.93
N SER A 50 14.50 41.61 -1.29
CA SER A 50 15.19 41.56 -2.58
C SER A 50 15.98 40.27 -2.77
N LEU A 51 16.60 39.78 -1.70
CA LEU A 51 17.37 38.54 -1.73
C LEU A 51 16.45 37.31 -1.84
N LEU A 52 15.34 37.28 -1.12
CA LEU A 52 14.35 36.22 -1.14
C LEU A 52 13.68 36.05 -2.51
N SER A 53 13.59 37.10 -3.33
CA SER A 53 13.06 36.99 -4.71
C SER A 53 13.84 36.02 -5.61
N ASN A 54 15.09 35.70 -5.23
CA ASN A 54 15.93 34.72 -5.92
C ASN A 54 15.77 33.27 -5.42
N PHE A 55 14.76 33.02 -4.60
CA PHE A 55 14.47 31.70 -4.05
C PHE A 55 13.03 31.29 -4.35
N ASP A 56 12.84 29.98 -4.50
CA ASP A 56 11.53 29.34 -4.46
C ASP A 56 11.34 28.63 -3.13
N MET A 57 10.15 28.71 -2.55
CA MET A 57 9.78 27.91 -1.41
C MET A 57 9.46 26.48 -1.88
N ILE A 58 10.21 25.49 -1.40
CA ILE A 58 10.04 24.10 -1.80
C ILE A 58 9.33 23.26 -0.73
N ALA A 59 9.32 23.69 0.52
CA ALA A 59 8.56 23.08 1.60
C ALA A 59 8.26 24.10 2.69
N SER A 60 7.10 23.96 3.36
CA SER A 60 6.69 24.78 4.48
C SER A 60 6.04 23.92 5.57
N PHE A 61 6.51 24.10 6.80
CA PHE A 61 5.97 23.52 8.03
C PHE A 61 5.29 24.64 8.82
N ARG A 62 4.12 25.09 8.38
CA ARG A 62 3.43 26.31 8.84
C ARG A 62 3.28 26.39 10.36
N GLU A 63 2.88 25.30 11.00
CA GLU A 63 2.70 25.27 12.45
C GLU A 63 4.01 25.44 13.25
N ALA A 64 5.14 25.12 12.64
CA ALA A 64 6.48 25.29 13.21
C ALA A 64 7.13 26.61 12.77
N GLY A 65 6.54 27.34 11.82
CA GLY A 65 7.12 28.53 11.21
C GLY A 65 8.40 28.26 10.40
N VAL A 66 8.56 27.02 9.87
CA VAL A 66 9.77 26.61 9.17
C VAL A 66 9.53 26.52 7.68
N GLU A 67 10.40 27.13 6.88
CA GLU A 67 10.39 27.07 5.42
C GLU A 67 11.74 26.60 4.89
N ILE A 68 11.69 25.81 3.80
CA ILE A 68 12.87 25.44 3.02
C ILE A 68 12.82 26.18 1.69
N LEU A 69 13.83 26.99 1.45
CA LEU A 69 13.97 27.82 0.27
C LEU A 69 15.07 27.29 -0.62
N ARG A 70 14.86 27.23 -1.94
CA ARG A 70 15.82 26.81 -2.95
C ARG A 70 16.19 27.97 -3.87
N ALA A 71 17.47 28.20 -4.10
CA ALA A 71 17.95 29.21 -5.04
C ALA A 71 17.47 28.88 -6.48
N LYS A 72 16.93 29.89 -7.17
CA LYS A 72 16.49 29.79 -8.57
C LYS A 72 17.62 29.60 -9.58
N VAL A 73 18.86 29.91 -9.17
CA VAL A 73 20.05 29.81 -10.02
C VAL A 73 20.93 28.65 -9.57
N VAL A 74 21.44 27.87 -10.52
CA VAL A 74 22.34 26.74 -10.24
C VAL A 74 23.78 27.25 -10.10
N ARG A 75 24.23 28.12 -11.03
CA ARG A 75 25.59 28.69 -11.00
C ARG A 75 25.66 29.80 -9.96
N GLY A 76 26.55 29.65 -8.97
CA GLY A 76 26.66 30.61 -7.86
C GLY A 76 25.68 30.37 -6.70
N ALA A 77 24.85 29.34 -6.74
CA ALA A 77 23.85 29.02 -5.71
C ALA A 77 24.42 28.98 -4.29
N ARG A 78 25.64 28.46 -4.10
CA ARG A 78 26.31 28.40 -2.79
C ARG A 78 26.55 29.81 -2.22
N GLY A 79 27.04 30.74 -3.03
CA GLY A 79 27.26 32.14 -2.60
C GLY A 79 25.94 32.82 -2.25
N LEU A 80 24.92 32.67 -3.09
CA LEU A 80 23.57 33.16 -2.86
C LEU A 80 22.96 32.61 -1.58
N ARG A 81 23.03 31.31 -1.35
CA ARG A 81 22.60 30.65 -0.12
C ARG A 81 23.29 31.21 1.13
N ASP A 82 24.62 31.31 1.11
CA ASP A 82 25.37 31.77 2.28
C ASP A 82 25.11 33.27 2.56
N ARG A 83 24.92 34.11 1.52
CA ARG A 83 24.49 35.47 1.66
C ARG A 83 23.07 35.59 2.25
N ALA A 84 22.12 34.78 1.74
CA ALA A 84 20.75 34.73 2.27
C ALA A 84 20.74 34.41 3.77
N ARG A 85 21.51 33.42 4.18
CA ARG A 85 21.61 33.04 5.61
C ARG A 85 22.20 34.17 6.45
N MET A 86 23.20 34.90 5.97
CA MET A 86 23.79 36.01 6.73
C MET A 86 22.82 37.17 6.89
N VAL A 87 22.07 37.50 5.86
CA VAL A 87 21.08 38.57 5.90
C VAL A 87 19.90 38.18 6.79
N LEU A 88 19.32 37.02 6.54
CA LEU A 88 18.14 36.52 7.27
C LEU A 88 18.39 36.34 8.78
N LYS A 89 19.60 35.97 9.20
CA LYS A 89 19.97 35.90 10.62
C LYS A 89 19.94 37.26 11.35
N LYS A 90 19.94 38.37 10.63
CA LYS A 90 19.88 39.71 11.22
C LYS A 90 18.44 40.24 11.32
N GLU A 91 17.50 39.58 10.67
CA GLU A 91 16.10 39.96 10.68
C GLU A 91 15.45 39.62 12.02
N ARG A 92 14.73 40.57 12.59
CA ARG A 92 14.05 40.42 13.89
C ARG A 92 13.03 39.29 13.90
N GLU A 93 12.37 39.06 12.77
CA GLU A 93 11.33 38.04 12.63
C GLU A 93 11.90 36.63 12.33
N VAL A 94 13.21 36.49 12.15
CA VAL A 94 13.87 35.23 11.85
C VAL A 94 14.58 34.71 13.10
N GLU A 95 14.04 33.65 13.68
CA GLU A 95 14.64 32.93 14.81
C GLU A 95 15.88 32.12 14.38
N PHE A 96 15.81 31.54 13.20
CA PHE A 96 16.87 30.66 12.70
C PHE A 96 16.98 30.74 11.16
N ALA A 97 18.21 30.82 10.64
CA ALA A 97 18.51 30.64 9.23
C ALA A 97 19.70 29.69 9.08
N GLY A 98 19.44 28.47 8.62
CA GLY A 98 20.38 27.35 8.64
C GLY A 98 20.70 26.78 7.27
N ARG A 99 21.62 25.81 7.28
CA ARG A 99 21.91 24.97 6.12
C ARG A 99 20.95 23.78 6.11
N VAL A 100 20.63 23.30 4.93
CA VAL A 100 19.84 22.11 4.71
C VAL A 100 20.79 20.97 4.33
N LEU A 101 20.57 19.79 4.88
CA LEU A 101 21.25 18.57 4.46
C LEU A 101 20.50 17.91 3.31
N ILE A 102 21.20 17.14 2.52
CA ILE A 102 20.65 16.38 1.40
C ILE A 102 21.04 14.90 1.58
N ASP A 103 20.07 14.03 1.42
CA ASP A 103 20.34 12.60 1.22
C ASP A 103 20.82 12.39 -0.22
N PRO A 104 22.10 12.00 -0.45
CA PRO A 104 22.66 11.92 -1.78
C PRO A 104 22.00 10.88 -2.69
N ARG A 105 21.21 9.95 -2.10
CA ARG A 105 20.50 8.91 -2.85
C ARG A 105 19.20 9.38 -3.47
N GLY A 106 18.55 10.36 -2.88
CA GLY A 106 17.24 10.85 -3.35
C GLY A 106 17.20 12.36 -3.55
N ASN A 107 18.35 13.06 -3.44
CA ASN A 107 18.49 14.52 -3.54
C ASN A 107 17.44 15.33 -2.73
N ARG A 108 16.94 14.74 -1.61
CA ARG A 108 15.87 15.33 -0.81
C ARG A 108 16.40 16.10 0.38
N PRO A 109 15.79 17.25 0.70
CA PRO A 109 16.13 18.01 1.89
C PRO A 109 15.89 17.21 3.17
N VAL A 110 16.86 17.27 4.09
CA VAL A 110 16.79 16.73 5.43
C VAL A 110 17.13 17.84 6.40
N LEU A 111 16.20 18.19 7.28
CA LEU A 111 16.47 19.11 8.35
C LEU A 111 17.07 18.36 9.54
N TYR A 112 17.92 19.03 10.29
CA TYR A 112 18.45 18.54 11.55
C TYR A 112 18.13 19.55 12.64
N THR A 113 18.00 19.07 13.86
CA THR A 113 17.90 19.89 15.04
C THR A 113 19.13 19.70 15.93
N GLU A 114 19.23 20.46 17.00
CA GLU A 114 20.26 20.29 18.03
C GLU A 114 19.84 19.27 19.10
N ASN A 115 18.83 18.46 18.78
CA ASN A 115 18.37 17.37 19.62
C ASN A 115 18.79 16.02 19.06
N PHE A 116 18.81 15.03 19.94
CA PHE A 116 18.96 13.64 19.53
C PHE A 116 18.37 12.66 20.54
N PHE A 117 18.13 11.47 20.07
CA PHE A 117 17.68 10.33 20.85
C PHE A 117 18.88 9.55 21.37
N VAL A 118 18.85 9.16 22.64
CA VAL A 118 19.82 8.24 23.24
C VAL A 118 19.11 7.19 24.09
N LYS A 119 19.52 5.95 23.96
CA LYS A 119 19.07 4.83 24.78
C LYS A 119 20.31 4.11 25.34
N PHE A 120 20.31 3.91 26.62
CA PHE A 120 21.32 3.13 27.34
C PHE A 120 20.85 1.69 27.52
N ASP A 121 21.79 0.80 27.85
CA ASP A 121 21.49 -0.59 28.20
C ASP A 121 20.48 -0.67 29.35
N GLY A 122 19.65 -1.69 29.33
CA GLY A 122 18.50 -1.81 30.22
C GLY A 122 18.88 -1.99 31.72
N ASP A 123 20.07 -2.45 32.00
CA ASP A 123 20.62 -2.67 33.34
C ASP A 123 21.28 -1.42 33.99
N GLN A 124 21.53 -0.37 33.19
CA GLN A 124 22.09 0.88 33.68
C GLN A 124 21.17 1.58 34.69
N SER A 125 21.74 2.14 35.74
CA SER A 125 20.98 3.00 36.66
C SER A 125 20.69 4.35 36.04
N THR A 126 19.54 4.96 36.37
CA THR A 126 19.17 6.31 35.94
C THR A 126 20.24 7.35 36.26
N SER A 127 20.93 7.22 37.41
CA SER A 127 22.02 8.10 37.84
C SER A 127 23.24 7.97 36.93
N ALA A 128 23.61 6.74 36.54
CA ALA A 128 24.70 6.51 35.57
C ALA A 128 24.40 7.09 34.21
N CYS A 129 23.17 6.88 33.70
CA CYS A 129 22.75 7.48 32.43
C CYS A 129 22.86 9.01 32.45
N ARG A 130 22.34 9.66 33.50
CA ARG A 130 22.42 11.13 33.66
C ARG A 130 23.85 11.63 33.74
N LYS A 131 24.76 10.90 34.42
CA LYS A 131 26.17 11.27 34.52
C LYS A 131 26.84 11.26 33.13
N ILE A 132 26.55 10.27 32.28
CA ILE A 132 27.10 10.19 30.94
C ILE A 132 26.54 11.33 30.07
N ILE A 133 25.21 11.59 30.10
CA ILE A 133 24.59 12.70 29.39
C ILE A 133 25.27 14.02 29.76
N LYS A 134 25.47 14.27 31.07
CA LYS A 134 26.13 15.48 31.57
C LYS A 134 27.62 15.55 31.17
N LYS A 135 28.35 14.42 31.15
CA LYS A 135 29.75 14.34 30.69
C LYS A 135 29.90 14.83 29.24
N HIS A 136 28.93 14.59 28.40
CA HIS A 136 28.90 15.02 27.01
C HIS A 136 28.34 16.45 26.82
N GLY A 137 28.10 17.20 27.90
CA GLY A 137 27.60 18.57 27.84
C GLY A 137 26.13 18.69 27.40
N LEU A 138 25.34 17.64 27.61
CA LEU A 138 23.97 17.54 27.12
C LEU A 138 22.95 17.88 28.20
N SER A 139 21.83 18.42 27.79
CA SER A 139 20.64 18.65 28.61
C SER A 139 19.55 17.63 28.28
N ILE A 140 18.88 17.10 29.30
CA ILE A 140 17.73 16.20 29.12
C ILE A 140 16.48 17.04 28.91
N LYS A 141 15.86 16.94 27.73
CA LYS A 141 14.56 17.55 27.44
C LYS A 141 13.41 16.70 27.95
N ARG A 142 13.51 15.37 27.77
CA ARG A 142 12.48 14.43 28.22
C ARG A 142 13.07 13.05 28.42
N ALA A 143 12.68 12.36 29.50
CA ALA A 143 12.79 10.90 29.59
C ALA A 143 11.66 10.28 28.78
N LEU A 144 11.91 9.13 28.12
CA LEU A 144 10.95 8.49 27.23
C LEU A 144 10.38 7.24 27.90
N ASP A 145 9.13 7.30 28.28
CA ASP A 145 8.41 6.30 29.08
C ASP A 145 8.12 4.98 28.31
N TYR A 146 8.13 5.03 26.98
CA TYR A 146 7.94 3.87 26.12
C TYR A 146 9.20 2.98 25.96
N ALA A 147 10.35 3.42 26.52
CA ALA A 147 11.59 2.65 26.44
C ALA A 147 12.46 2.92 27.69
N ARG A 148 12.84 1.85 28.41
CA ARG A 148 13.68 1.96 29.61
C ARG A 148 15.03 2.58 29.27
N ASN A 149 15.50 3.54 30.10
CA ASN A 149 16.76 4.26 29.94
C ASN A 149 16.91 5.01 28.60
N ALA A 150 15.80 5.47 28.03
CA ALA A 150 15.76 6.27 26.82
C ALA A 150 15.47 7.73 27.13
N TYR A 151 16.19 8.63 26.45
CA TYR A 151 16.10 10.06 26.68
C TYR A 151 16.10 10.83 25.34
N PHE A 152 15.34 11.92 25.32
CA PHE A 152 15.44 12.96 24.32
C PHE A 152 16.30 14.08 24.92
N VAL A 153 17.45 14.34 24.29
CA VAL A 153 18.48 15.25 24.83
C VAL A 153 18.84 16.33 23.81
N ALA A 154 19.43 17.42 24.27
CA ALA A 154 19.89 18.50 23.41
C ALA A 154 21.36 18.85 23.70
N VAL A 155 22.08 19.21 22.64
CA VAL A 155 23.35 19.95 22.74
C VAL A 155 23.08 21.43 23.02
N PRO A 156 24.08 22.21 23.48
CA PRO A 156 23.94 23.67 23.60
C PRO A 156 23.53 24.31 22.28
N GLU A 157 22.70 25.34 22.37
CA GLU A 157 22.27 26.13 21.23
C GLU A 157 23.46 26.69 20.45
N GLY A 158 23.37 26.65 19.12
CA GLY A 158 24.47 27.09 18.24
C GLY A 158 25.51 26.02 17.92
N THR A 159 25.38 24.81 18.45
CA THR A 159 26.25 23.66 18.14
C THR A 159 26.19 23.33 16.64
N GLY A 160 25.02 23.47 16.02
CA GLY A 160 24.79 23.27 14.60
C GLY A 160 25.14 21.85 14.15
N LEU A 161 25.83 21.74 13.01
CA LEU A 161 26.19 20.43 12.41
C LEU A 161 27.14 19.56 13.25
N LYS A 162 27.77 20.11 14.29
CA LYS A 162 28.60 19.31 15.23
C LYS A 162 27.75 18.30 16.03
N VAL A 163 26.41 18.43 16.03
CA VAL A 163 25.52 17.46 16.66
C VAL A 163 25.76 16.03 16.16
N PHE A 164 26.21 15.85 14.93
CA PHE A 164 26.55 14.54 14.37
C PHE A 164 27.77 13.92 15.04
N ASP A 165 28.81 14.75 15.30
CA ASP A 165 30.03 14.29 15.96
C ASP A 165 29.76 13.93 17.42
N VAL A 166 28.91 14.73 18.10
CA VAL A 166 28.48 14.47 19.47
C VAL A 166 27.69 13.16 19.57
N ALA A 167 26.75 12.92 18.66
CA ALA A 167 25.98 11.68 18.64
C ALA A 167 26.86 10.45 18.38
N GLU A 168 27.83 10.52 17.48
CA GLU A 168 28.79 9.44 17.24
C GLU A 168 29.72 9.24 18.46
N SER A 169 30.12 10.31 19.15
CA SER A 169 30.93 10.23 20.36
C SER A 169 30.15 9.52 21.49
N LEU A 170 28.89 9.90 21.68
CA LEU A 170 28.03 9.29 22.68
C LEU A 170 27.74 7.81 22.37
N LEU A 171 27.55 7.46 21.10
CA LEU A 171 27.35 6.06 20.69
C LEU A 171 28.58 5.17 20.97
N ARG A 172 29.80 5.74 21.14
CA ARG A 172 31.00 4.97 21.50
C ARG A 172 31.07 4.60 22.98
N GLU A 173 30.30 5.28 23.86
CA GLU A 173 30.21 4.90 25.27
C GLU A 173 29.71 3.46 25.40
N ALA A 174 30.33 2.64 26.26
CA ALA A 174 30.07 1.21 26.37
C ALA A 174 28.58 0.91 26.62
N SER A 175 27.98 1.67 27.52
CA SER A 175 26.58 1.51 27.98
C SER A 175 25.53 2.17 27.08
N VAL A 176 25.91 2.80 25.95
CA VAL A 176 24.95 3.37 25.00
C VAL A 176 24.61 2.34 23.93
N GLU A 177 23.34 1.96 23.90
CA GLU A 177 22.80 1.02 22.92
C GLU A 177 22.46 1.71 21.60
N LEU A 178 21.69 2.81 21.67
CA LEU A 178 21.23 3.56 20.50
C LEU A 178 21.49 5.06 20.69
N CYS A 179 21.95 5.72 19.63
CA CYS A 179 22.04 7.18 19.60
C CYS A 179 22.03 7.67 18.15
N HIS A 180 21.20 8.68 17.87
CA HIS A 180 21.17 9.34 16.57
C HIS A 180 20.62 10.77 16.68
N PRO A 181 21.05 11.71 15.79
CA PRO A 181 20.46 13.03 15.71
C PRO A 181 18.98 13.00 15.36
N GLU A 182 18.22 13.99 15.80
CA GLU A 182 16.87 14.21 15.32
C GLU A 182 16.94 14.77 13.89
N LEU A 183 16.44 13.99 12.96
CA LEU A 183 16.38 14.33 11.54
C LEU A 183 14.92 14.42 11.11
N ILE A 184 14.54 15.59 10.61
CA ILE A 184 13.18 15.88 10.16
C ILE A 184 13.17 15.84 8.63
N ARG A 185 12.24 15.06 8.08
CA ARG A 185 11.97 14.96 6.66
C ARG A 185 10.53 15.34 6.40
N GLU A 186 10.28 15.98 5.27
CA GLU A 186 8.91 16.27 4.86
C GLU A 186 8.15 14.93 4.72
N ALA A 187 7.07 14.79 5.47
CA ALA A 187 6.10 13.73 5.26
C ALA A 187 5.08 14.23 4.24
N ARG A 188 5.32 13.94 2.97
CA ARG A 188 4.32 14.23 1.94
C ARG A 188 3.22 13.19 2.01
N ARG A 189 1.97 13.64 2.02
CA ARG A 189 0.86 12.78 1.59
C ARG A 189 1.14 12.43 0.14
N ARG A 190 1.03 11.16 -0.20
CA ARG A 190 1.14 10.74 -1.60
C ARG A 190 0.06 11.45 -2.38
N ALA A 191 0.45 12.04 -3.49
CA ALA A 191 -0.42 12.71 -4.42
C ALA A 191 -0.07 12.24 -5.83
N ALA A 192 -1.08 11.99 -6.65
CA ALA A 192 -0.89 11.75 -8.06
C ALA A 192 -0.38 13.02 -8.75
N PHE A 193 0.46 12.85 -9.74
CA PHE A 193 0.96 13.98 -10.54
C PHE A 193 -0.19 14.64 -11.34
N PRO A 194 -0.06 15.93 -11.66
CA PRO A 194 -1.14 16.64 -12.37
C PRO A 194 -1.58 16.00 -13.67
N GLN A 195 -0.67 15.35 -14.38
CA GLN A 195 -0.92 14.66 -15.66
C GLN A 195 -1.67 13.33 -15.51
N GLN A 196 -1.69 12.76 -14.30
CA GLN A 196 -2.26 11.44 -14.03
C GLN A 196 -3.77 11.50 -13.79
N TRP A 197 -4.52 11.88 -14.83
CA TRP A 197 -5.97 12.01 -14.81
C TRP A 197 -6.71 10.70 -14.48
N HIS A 198 -6.09 9.56 -14.74
CA HIS A 198 -6.64 8.24 -14.44
C HIS A 198 -6.66 7.92 -12.93
N LEU A 199 -5.84 8.60 -12.14
CA LEU A 199 -5.74 8.38 -10.68
C LEU A 199 -6.62 9.32 -9.87
N LYS A 200 -6.87 10.53 -10.37
CA LYS A 200 -7.60 11.58 -9.64
C LYS A 200 -8.31 12.54 -10.59
N ARG A 201 -9.28 13.27 -10.04
CA ARG A 201 -9.88 14.41 -10.71
C ARG A 201 -8.81 15.43 -11.10
N THR A 202 -8.85 15.91 -12.32
CA THR A 202 -7.92 16.91 -12.84
C THR A 202 -8.65 17.91 -13.73
N SER A 203 -7.93 18.91 -14.25
CA SER A 203 -8.44 19.85 -15.24
C SER A 203 -7.56 19.81 -16.48
N VAL A 204 -8.18 19.72 -17.65
CA VAL A 204 -7.52 19.79 -18.94
C VAL A 204 -8.12 20.92 -19.73
N ASN A 205 -7.31 21.88 -20.17
CA ASN A 205 -7.76 23.06 -20.91
C ASN A 205 -8.92 23.82 -20.22
N GLY A 206 -8.89 23.91 -18.88
CA GLY A 206 -9.93 24.56 -18.07
C GLY A 206 -11.19 23.75 -17.85
N GLN A 207 -11.33 22.56 -18.46
CA GLN A 207 -12.45 21.64 -18.24
C GLN A 207 -12.12 20.64 -17.14
N SER A 208 -13.07 20.40 -16.24
CA SER A 208 -12.93 19.36 -15.19
C SER A 208 -13.05 17.98 -15.81
N LEU A 209 -12.03 17.16 -15.63
CA LEU A 209 -11.98 15.76 -16.03
C LEU A 209 -12.16 14.86 -14.79
N ASP A 210 -13.27 14.12 -14.76
CA ASP A 210 -13.71 13.31 -13.62
C ASP A 210 -13.90 11.83 -14.01
N GLN A 211 -13.08 11.34 -14.94
CA GLN A 211 -13.15 9.96 -15.45
C GLN A 211 -12.06 9.07 -14.87
N HIS A 212 -11.71 9.30 -13.59
CA HIS A 212 -10.65 8.58 -12.88
C HIS A 212 -11.16 7.37 -12.08
N ALA A 213 -10.25 6.50 -11.67
CA ALA A 213 -10.53 5.34 -10.82
C ALA A 213 -10.47 5.64 -9.30
N ASN A 214 -10.48 6.90 -8.89
CA ASN A 214 -10.49 7.35 -7.49
C ASN A 214 -9.32 6.80 -6.64
N VAL A 215 -8.15 6.66 -7.24
CA VAL A 215 -6.98 6.02 -6.65
C VAL A 215 -6.34 6.89 -5.56
N GLU A 216 -6.11 8.18 -5.84
CA GLU A 216 -5.49 9.09 -4.88
C GLU A 216 -6.26 9.13 -3.54
N ALA A 217 -7.59 9.04 -3.59
CA ALA A 217 -8.42 9.01 -2.38
C ALA A 217 -8.29 7.70 -1.59
N ALA A 218 -7.89 6.59 -2.22
CA ALA A 218 -7.64 5.32 -1.54
C ALA A 218 -6.36 5.33 -0.70
N TRP A 219 -5.36 6.13 -1.09
CA TRP A 219 -4.04 6.15 -0.44
C TRP A 219 -4.04 6.61 1.01
N SER A 220 -5.08 7.26 1.46
CA SER A 220 -5.27 7.56 2.89
C SER A 220 -5.47 6.31 3.74
N SER A 221 -5.92 5.21 3.14
CA SER A 221 -6.26 3.95 3.81
C SER A 221 -5.37 2.78 3.38
N SER A 222 -4.87 2.78 2.15
CA SER A 222 -3.96 1.77 1.61
C SER A 222 -3.18 2.33 0.42
N ASP A 223 -1.88 2.14 0.38
CA ASP A 223 -0.98 2.56 -0.69
C ASP A 223 -0.19 1.38 -1.32
N GLY A 224 -0.62 0.15 -1.03
CA GLY A 224 0.00 -1.08 -1.52
C GLY A 224 1.16 -1.61 -0.67
N ALA A 225 1.45 -1.01 0.48
CA ALA A 225 2.53 -1.48 1.34
C ALA A 225 2.32 -2.95 1.76
N GLY A 226 3.39 -3.73 1.71
CA GLY A 226 3.38 -5.15 2.07
C GLY A 226 2.97 -6.09 0.94
N THR A 227 2.57 -5.57 -0.25
CA THR A 227 2.20 -6.39 -1.41
C THR A 227 3.29 -6.44 -2.48
N ILE A 228 3.18 -7.42 -3.36
CA ILE A 228 4.07 -7.63 -4.50
C ILE A 228 3.23 -7.81 -5.77
N ILE A 229 3.48 -6.99 -6.79
CA ILE A 229 2.87 -7.13 -8.12
C ILE A 229 3.91 -7.73 -9.05
N ALA A 230 3.59 -8.86 -9.68
CA ALA A 230 4.36 -9.38 -10.79
C ALA A 230 3.82 -8.79 -12.09
N VAL A 231 4.69 -8.18 -12.90
CA VAL A 231 4.38 -7.72 -14.25
C VAL A 231 5.10 -8.67 -15.22
N ILE A 232 4.32 -9.49 -15.93
CA ILE A 232 4.80 -10.39 -16.98
C ILE A 232 4.63 -9.64 -18.29
N ASP A 233 5.76 -9.23 -18.91
CA ASP A 233 5.72 -8.35 -20.08
C ASP A 233 7.04 -8.44 -20.89
N ASP A 234 7.27 -7.53 -21.83
CA ASP A 234 8.45 -7.48 -22.70
C ASP A 234 9.77 -7.06 -22.01
N GLY A 235 9.69 -6.67 -20.74
CA GLY A 235 10.82 -6.28 -19.87
C GLY A 235 10.55 -4.98 -19.13
N VAL A 236 11.37 -4.72 -18.10
CA VAL A 236 11.26 -3.50 -17.28
C VAL A 236 12.63 -2.85 -17.11
N ASP A 237 12.70 -1.53 -17.29
CA ASP A 237 13.89 -0.74 -16.99
C ASP A 237 14.11 -0.68 -15.45
N LEU A 238 14.96 -1.56 -14.94
CA LEU A 238 15.28 -1.67 -13.52
C LEU A 238 16.00 -0.44 -12.97
N ASP A 239 16.61 0.34 -13.84
CA ASP A 239 17.40 1.52 -13.49
C ASP A 239 16.56 2.81 -13.52
N HIS A 240 15.29 2.73 -13.91
CA HIS A 240 14.38 3.88 -13.88
C HIS A 240 14.19 4.40 -12.45
N GLU A 241 14.21 5.73 -12.29
CA GLU A 241 14.23 6.39 -10.98
C GLU A 241 13.03 6.04 -10.08
N GLU A 242 11.87 5.71 -10.64
CA GLU A 242 10.67 5.30 -9.88
C GLU A 242 10.72 3.85 -9.38
N PHE A 243 11.73 3.05 -9.78
CA PHE A 243 11.91 1.68 -9.31
C PHE A 243 13.16 1.46 -8.46
N ARG A 244 13.94 2.52 -8.16
CA ARG A 244 15.19 2.44 -7.39
C ARG A 244 15.04 2.49 -5.88
N SER A 245 13.85 2.61 -5.33
CA SER A 245 13.67 2.60 -3.88
C SER A 245 14.15 1.25 -3.30
N SER A 246 14.66 1.29 -2.06
CA SER A 246 15.20 0.09 -1.41
C SER A 246 14.16 -1.02 -1.35
N ALA A 247 14.51 -2.20 -1.85
CA ALA A 247 13.67 -3.40 -1.92
C ALA A 247 12.42 -3.29 -2.82
N LYS A 248 12.37 -2.31 -3.74
CA LYS A 248 11.29 -2.19 -4.73
C LYS A 248 11.24 -3.39 -5.67
N ILE A 249 12.37 -3.76 -6.24
CA ILE A 249 12.50 -4.91 -7.14
C ILE A 249 12.73 -6.19 -6.33
N VAL A 250 11.96 -7.21 -6.63
CA VAL A 250 12.03 -8.54 -6.01
C VAL A 250 12.11 -9.60 -7.10
N ALA A 251 13.00 -10.58 -6.97
CA ALA A 251 13.09 -11.76 -7.83
C ALA A 251 12.94 -11.47 -9.34
N PRO A 252 13.72 -10.52 -9.91
CA PRO A 252 13.64 -10.21 -11.33
C PRO A 252 13.98 -11.44 -12.19
N ARG A 253 13.27 -11.62 -13.31
CA ARG A 253 13.43 -12.82 -14.15
C ARG A 253 13.19 -12.56 -15.64
N ASP A 254 14.06 -13.04 -16.50
CA ASP A 254 13.79 -13.31 -17.90
C ASP A 254 13.53 -14.82 -18.04
N VAL A 255 12.27 -15.20 -18.24
CA VAL A 255 11.87 -16.61 -18.34
C VAL A 255 12.24 -17.23 -19.69
N THR A 256 12.36 -16.40 -20.74
CA THR A 256 12.75 -16.85 -22.08
C THR A 256 14.23 -17.22 -22.12
N ARG A 257 15.09 -16.37 -21.51
CA ARG A 257 16.55 -16.61 -21.45
C ARG A 257 16.97 -17.36 -20.19
N ARG A 258 16.08 -17.55 -19.23
CA ARG A 258 16.34 -18.16 -17.92
C ARG A 258 17.41 -17.43 -17.11
N THR A 259 17.43 -16.11 -17.21
CA THR A 259 18.35 -15.24 -16.46
C THR A 259 17.57 -14.39 -15.44
N ASN A 260 18.29 -13.74 -14.52
CA ASN A 260 17.69 -12.82 -13.55
C ASN A 260 17.76 -11.36 -14.01
N ASP A 261 17.93 -11.12 -15.30
CA ASP A 261 17.95 -9.79 -15.91
C ASP A 261 16.76 -9.62 -16.89
N PRO A 262 15.63 -9.07 -16.43
CA PRO A 262 14.45 -8.81 -17.24
C PRO A 262 14.49 -7.45 -17.96
N ARG A 263 15.67 -6.82 -18.10
CA ARG A 263 15.76 -5.54 -18.81
C ARG A 263 15.25 -5.64 -20.22
N PRO A 264 14.56 -4.58 -20.72
CA PRO A 264 13.98 -4.59 -22.04
C PRO A 264 15.07 -4.63 -23.12
N GLY A 265 14.81 -5.36 -24.20
CA GLY A 265 15.60 -5.31 -25.42
C GLY A 265 15.33 -4.06 -26.24
N ASN A 266 15.99 -3.94 -27.40
CA ASN A 266 15.68 -2.88 -28.34
C ASN A 266 14.21 -3.04 -28.81
N ARG A 267 13.43 -1.96 -28.78
CA ARG A 267 11.99 -1.91 -29.09
C ARG A 267 11.06 -2.54 -28.06
N ASN A 268 11.53 -2.92 -26.88
CA ASN A 268 10.71 -3.41 -25.79
C ASN A 268 10.43 -2.23 -24.82
N ASN A 269 9.34 -1.52 -24.99
CA ASN A 269 9.03 -0.32 -24.21
C ASN A 269 7.82 -0.55 -23.25
N HIS A 270 7.05 -1.59 -23.52
CA HIS A 270 5.71 -1.78 -22.98
C HIS A 270 5.72 -2.13 -21.50
N GLY A 271 6.53 -3.08 -21.06
CA GLY A 271 6.51 -3.54 -19.67
C GLY A 271 6.98 -2.49 -18.65
N THR A 272 7.87 -1.56 -19.04
CA THR A 272 8.25 -0.43 -18.17
C THR A 272 7.08 0.48 -17.91
N ALA A 273 6.27 0.77 -18.94
CA ALA A 273 5.06 1.59 -18.82
C ALA A 273 3.97 0.88 -17.98
N CYS A 274 3.74 -0.42 -18.21
CA CYS A 274 2.83 -1.24 -17.39
C CYS A 274 3.22 -1.26 -15.93
N ALA A 275 4.50 -1.49 -15.61
CA ALA A 275 5.01 -1.47 -14.25
C ALA A 275 4.82 -0.10 -13.59
N GLY A 276 4.97 0.98 -14.37
CA GLY A 276 4.73 2.35 -13.92
C GLY A 276 3.30 2.58 -13.49
N VAL A 277 2.33 2.20 -14.32
CA VAL A 277 0.91 2.31 -13.98
C VAL A 277 0.57 1.49 -12.74
N ALA A 278 1.09 0.27 -12.63
CA ALA A 278 0.81 -0.58 -11.47
C ALA A 278 1.39 -0.02 -10.18
N CYS A 279 2.69 0.32 -10.17
CA CYS A 279 3.39 0.51 -8.91
C CYS A 279 4.61 1.44 -8.93
N ALA A 280 4.75 2.41 -9.85
CA ALA A 280 5.79 3.44 -9.74
C ALA A 280 5.76 4.10 -8.37
N ASP A 281 6.92 4.40 -7.79
CA ASP A 281 7.07 4.90 -6.41
C ASP A 281 6.40 6.26 -6.15
N GLY A 282 6.15 7.07 -7.19
CA GLY A 282 5.59 8.40 -7.07
C GLY A 282 6.56 9.41 -6.44
N ASN A 283 7.84 9.19 -6.62
CA ASN A 283 8.86 10.01 -5.99
C ASN A 283 9.42 11.08 -6.92
N PHE A 284 9.33 10.91 -8.23
CA PHE A 284 10.00 11.74 -9.21
C PHE A 284 9.04 12.34 -10.24
N GLY A 285 8.32 11.53 -11.02
CA GLY A 285 7.47 12.02 -12.09
C GLY A 285 6.18 11.26 -12.33
N ALA A 286 6.04 10.03 -11.85
CA ALA A 286 4.81 9.25 -11.95
C ALA A 286 4.55 8.41 -10.70
N SER A 287 3.30 8.34 -10.26
CA SER A 287 2.84 7.41 -9.23
C SER A 287 2.13 6.22 -9.87
N GLY A 288 2.44 5.03 -9.44
CA GLY A 288 1.61 3.87 -9.73
C GLY A 288 0.34 3.86 -8.88
N VAL A 289 -0.63 3.03 -9.23
CA VAL A 289 -1.87 2.84 -8.45
C VAL A 289 -1.56 2.33 -7.04
N ALA A 290 -0.62 1.40 -6.90
CA ALA A 290 -0.12 0.88 -5.61
C ALA A 290 1.36 1.24 -5.41
N PRO A 291 1.68 2.51 -5.10
CA PRO A 291 3.05 3.02 -5.18
C PRO A 291 4.00 2.40 -4.15
N ARG A 292 3.50 1.76 -3.09
CA ARG A 292 4.33 1.04 -2.12
C ARG A 292 4.34 -0.48 -2.32
N ALA A 293 3.63 -0.99 -3.31
CA ALA A 293 3.79 -2.38 -3.73
C ALA A 293 5.21 -2.59 -4.28
N ARG A 294 5.78 -3.75 -4.00
CA ARG A 294 7.02 -4.19 -4.63
C ARG A 294 6.73 -4.78 -6.00
N LEU A 295 7.73 -4.88 -6.84
CA LEU A 295 7.63 -5.33 -8.23
C LEU A 295 8.45 -6.59 -8.44
N ILE A 296 7.84 -7.64 -9.00
CA ILE A 296 8.54 -8.75 -9.65
C ILE A 296 8.47 -8.49 -11.16
N PRO A 297 9.51 -7.96 -11.79
CA PRO A 297 9.54 -7.81 -13.23
C PRO A 297 9.91 -9.14 -13.89
N ILE A 298 9.00 -9.64 -14.74
CA ILE A 298 9.20 -10.91 -15.48
C ILE A 298 9.18 -10.62 -16.97
N ARG A 299 10.32 -10.81 -17.63
CA ARG A 299 10.42 -10.68 -19.07
C ARG A 299 10.01 -11.98 -19.75
N LEU A 300 9.00 -11.88 -20.59
CA LEU A 300 8.51 -12.92 -21.48
C LEU A 300 8.66 -12.42 -22.93
N ALA A 301 9.63 -12.95 -23.65
CA ALA A 301 9.91 -12.57 -25.04
C ALA A 301 9.64 -13.71 -26.02
N SER A 302 8.99 -14.78 -25.57
CA SER A 302 8.55 -15.92 -26.37
C SER A 302 7.11 -15.71 -26.85
N VAL A 303 6.75 -16.47 -27.87
CA VAL A 303 5.36 -16.53 -28.35
C VAL A 303 4.43 -17.25 -27.40
N LEU A 304 3.13 -17.03 -27.54
CA LEU A 304 2.07 -17.66 -26.75
C LEU A 304 2.16 -19.19 -26.79
N GLY A 305 1.77 -19.83 -25.70
CA GLY A 305 1.77 -21.29 -25.55
C GLY A 305 3.16 -21.89 -25.27
N SER A 306 4.19 -21.08 -25.12
CA SER A 306 5.54 -21.57 -24.78
C SER A 306 5.64 -22.03 -23.32
N GLN A 307 6.54 -22.96 -23.04
CA GLN A 307 6.83 -23.36 -21.65
C GLN A 307 7.31 -22.15 -20.79
N ALA A 308 8.01 -21.18 -21.38
CA ALA A 308 8.45 -19.98 -20.70
C ALA A 308 7.26 -19.14 -20.17
N GLU A 309 6.14 -19.13 -20.87
CA GLU A 309 4.92 -18.49 -20.44
C GLU A 309 4.37 -19.15 -19.16
N ALA A 310 4.25 -20.48 -19.13
CA ALA A 310 3.85 -21.22 -17.91
C ALA A 310 4.85 -20.98 -16.76
N ASP A 311 6.15 -21.01 -17.05
CA ASP A 311 7.22 -20.77 -16.06
C ASP A 311 7.10 -19.37 -15.44
N ALA A 312 6.58 -18.35 -16.16
CA ALA A 312 6.39 -17.01 -15.65
C ALA A 312 5.35 -16.94 -14.50
N PHE A 313 4.20 -17.62 -14.65
CA PHE A 313 3.18 -17.70 -13.60
C PHE A 313 3.67 -18.47 -12.38
N VAL A 314 4.36 -19.59 -12.61
CA VAL A 314 4.95 -20.38 -11.53
C VAL A 314 6.00 -19.56 -10.77
N TRP A 315 6.90 -18.87 -11.50
CA TRP A 315 7.90 -18.00 -10.91
C TRP A 315 7.28 -16.89 -10.05
N ALA A 316 6.28 -16.19 -10.58
CA ALA A 316 5.57 -15.15 -9.85
C ALA A 316 5.02 -15.67 -8.51
N ALA A 317 4.29 -16.78 -8.53
CA ALA A 317 3.67 -17.37 -7.35
C ALA A 317 4.71 -17.85 -6.32
N GLN A 318 5.76 -18.52 -6.76
CA GLN A 318 6.84 -19.06 -5.89
C GLN A 318 7.68 -17.95 -5.25
N ASN A 319 7.76 -16.77 -5.87
CA ASN A 319 8.50 -15.63 -5.35
C ASN A 319 7.62 -14.59 -4.66
N GLY A 320 6.39 -14.98 -4.30
CA GLY A 320 5.53 -14.24 -3.39
C GLY A 320 4.71 -13.13 -4.04
N ALA A 321 4.42 -13.22 -5.34
CA ALA A 321 3.48 -12.31 -5.97
C ALA A 321 2.10 -12.40 -5.32
N ASP A 322 1.51 -11.25 -5.01
CA ASP A 322 0.11 -11.13 -4.59
C ASP A 322 -0.81 -10.98 -5.79
N VAL A 323 -0.35 -10.22 -6.79
CA VAL A 323 -1.07 -9.93 -8.03
C VAL A 323 -0.15 -10.17 -9.22
N ILE A 324 -0.69 -10.72 -10.30
CA ILE A 324 -0.01 -10.93 -11.57
C ILE A 324 -0.74 -10.09 -12.63
N SER A 325 -0.01 -9.21 -13.32
CA SER A 325 -0.51 -8.33 -14.38
C SER A 325 0.04 -8.79 -15.72
N CYS A 326 -0.87 -9.06 -16.67
CA CYS A 326 -0.59 -9.53 -18.01
C CYS A 326 -1.26 -8.61 -19.03
N SER A 327 -0.46 -7.72 -19.65
CA SER A 327 -0.94 -6.76 -20.65
C SER A 327 -0.65 -7.24 -22.08
N TRP A 328 -0.93 -8.50 -22.35
CA TRP A 328 -0.69 -9.18 -23.61
C TRP A 328 -1.73 -10.30 -23.80
N GLY A 329 -1.91 -10.74 -25.03
CA GLY A 329 -2.82 -11.80 -25.41
C GLY A 329 -2.57 -12.26 -26.83
N PRO A 330 -3.52 -12.98 -27.47
CA PRO A 330 -3.52 -13.22 -28.88
C PRO A 330 -3.43 -11.94 -29.71
N GLU A 331 -3.09 -12.06 -30.98
CA GLU A 331 -3.10 -10.93 -31.90
C GLU A 331 -4.54 -10.49 -32.17
N ASP A 332 -4.78 -9.21 -31.92
CA ASP A 332 -6.09 -8.57 -32.15
C ASP A 332 -6.32 -8.24 -33.62
N GLY A 333 -7.58 -8.20 -34.04
CA GLY A 333 -7.96 -7.63 -35.34
C GLY A 333 -7.82 -6.09 -35.37
N ASP A 334 -7.75 -5.53 -36.55
CA ASP A 334 -7.72 -4.07 -36.73
C ASP A 334 -9.10 -3.45 -36.36
N PHE A 335 -9.16 -2.80 -35.20
CA PHE A 335 -10.40 -2.18 -34.69
C PHE A 335 -10.99 -1.13 -35.59
N THR A 336 -10.24 -0.62 -36.57
CA THR A 336 -10.72 0.32 -37.61
C THR A 336 -11.30 -0.39 -38.83
N ASN A 337 -11.02 -1.70 -39.00
CA ASN A 337 -11.51 -2.52 -40.10
C ASN A 337 -12.46 -3.62 -39.58
N PRO A 338 -13.79 -3.40 -39.58
CA PRO A 338 -14.75 -4.38 -39.06
C PRO A 338 -14.79 -5.72 -39.81
N ASN A 339 -14.11 -5.83 -40.95
CA ASN A 339 -14.03 -7.05 -41.77
C ASN A 339 -12.71 -7.81 -41.58
N ASP A 340 -11.88 -7.40 -40.63
CA ASP A 340 -10.63 -8.12 -40.33
C ASP A 340 -10.96 -9.55 -39.88
N PRO A 341 -10.44 -10.60 -40.55
CA PRO A 341 -10.72 -11.98 -40.18
C PRO A 341 -10.23 -12.35 -38.76
N LEU A 342 -9.23 -11.64 -38.22
CA LEU A 342 -8.73 -11.86 -36.89
C LEU A 342 -9.80 -11.63 -35.80
N HIS A 343 -10.79 -10.76 -36.02
CA HIS A 343 -11.89 -10.54 -35.07
C HIS A 343 -12.68 -11.81 -34.70
N ASN A 344 -12.62 -12.84 -35.54
CA ASN A 344 -13.34 -14.09 -35.32
C ASN A 344 -12.40 -15.25 -34.93
N GLN A 345 -11.12 -14.97 -34.73
CA GLN A 345 -10.14 -16.00 -34.36
C GLN A 345 -10.33 -16.39 -32.91
N VAL A 346 -10.57 -17.66 -32.64
CA VAL A 346 -10.62 -18.22 -31.29
C VAL A 346 -9.26 -18.79 -30.94
N VAL A 347 -8.64 -18.28 -29.87
CA VAL A 347 -7.37 -18.76 -29.36
C VAL A 347 -7.58 -19.40 -27.99
N ALA A 348 -7.44 -20.72 -27.92
CA ALA A 348 -7.63 -21.47 -26.68
C ALA A 348 -6.43 -21.25 -25.71
N LEU A 349 -6.71 -21.18 -24.42
CA LEU A 349 -5.68 -21.18 -23.39
C LEU A 349 -4.97 -22.54 -23.36
N PRO A 350 -3.63 -22.60 -23.60
CA PRO A 350 -2.88 -23.86 -23.57
C PRO A 350 -2.93 -24.51 -22.18
N ASP A 351 -3.00 -25.84 -22.14
CA ASP A 351 -3.09 -26.58 -20.87
C ASP A 351 -1.91 -26.30 -19.94
N SER A 352 -0.69 -26.16 -20.46
CA SER A 352 0.49 -25.83 -19.66
C SER A 352 0.31 -24.49 -18.93
N THR A 353 -0.15 -23.46 -19.63
CA THR A 353 -0.38 -22.12 -19.07
C THR A 353 -1.57 -22.15 -18.11
N ARG A 354 -2.67 -22.82 -18.49
CA ARG A 354 -3.82 -22.99 -17.60
C ARG A 354 -3.42 -23.63 -16.27
N LEU A 355 -2.65 -24.70 -16.29
CA LEU A 355 -2.16 -25.37 -15.09
C LEU A 355 -1.22 -24.48 -14.26
N ALA A 356 -0.38 -23.68 -14.89
CA ALA A 356 0.50 -22.71 -14.21
C ALA A 356 -0.29 -21.57 -13.55
N MET A 357 -1.31 -21.04 -14.22
CA MET A 357 -2.25 -20.07 -13.65
C MET A 357 -3.01 -20.67 -12.46
N GLU A 358 -3.51 -21.89 -12.60
CA GLU A 358 -4.17 -22.59 -11.49
C GLU A 358 -3.21 -22.89 -10.32
N PHE A 359 -1.93 -23.16 -10.61
CA PHE A 359 -0.90 -23.30 -9.58
C PHE A 359 -0.76 -21.97 -8.80
N ALA A 360 -0.67 -20.83 -9.50
CA ALA A 360 -0.58 -19.51 -8.86
C ALA A 360 -1.81 -19.20 -8.00
N ILE A 361 -2.99 -19.55 -8.46
CA ILE A 361 -4.26 -19.39 -7.76
C ILE A 361 -4.38 -20.30 -6.53
N ARG A 362 -3.86 -21.51 -6.58
CA ARG A 362 -3.95 -22.46 -5.45
C ARG A 362 -2.84 -22.29 -4.42
N ASN A 363 -1.61 -22.00 -4.87
CA ASN A 363 -0.42 -22.07 -4.02
C ASN A 363 0.16 -20.67 -3.69
N GLY A 364 -0.12 -19.66 -4.50
CA GLY A 364 0.33 -18.29 -4.24
C GLY A 364 -0.20 -17.75 -2.90
N ARG A 365 0.52 -16.79 -2.32
CA ARG A 365 0.13 -16.13 -1.07
C ARG A 365 -0.17 -17.10 0.09
N ASN A 366 0.61 -18.16 0.22
CA ASN A 366 0.41 -19.19 1.24
C ASN A 366 -0.99 -19.84 1.16
N GLY A 367 -1.44 -20.19 -0.05
CA GLY A 367 -2.73 -20.82 -0.30
C GLY A 367 -3.94 -19.90 -0.44
N LYS A 368 -3.77 -18.56 -0.30
CA LYS A 368 -4.83 -17.59 -0.57
C LYS A 368 -5.00 -17.29 -2.06
N GLY A 369 -4.00 -17.61 -2.85
CA GLY A 369 -3.95 -17.46 -4.29
C GLY A 369 -3.56 -16.07 -4.78
N CYS A 370 -2.82 -16.03 -5.89
CA CYS A 370 -2.54 -14.80 -6.61
C CYS A 370 -3.80 -14.32 -7.34
N VAL A 371 -4.02 -13.01 -7.37
CA VAL A 371 -5.00 -12.39 -8.27
C VAL A 371 -4.36 -12.21 -9.63
N ILE A 372 -5.00 -12.68 -10.69
CA ILE A 372 -4.48 -12.59 -12.07
C ILE A 372 -5.34 -11.61 -12.86
N CYS A 373 -4.73 -10.60 -13.47
CA CYS A 373 -5.36 -9.62 -14.33
C CYS A 373 -4.82 -9.76 -15.76
N PHE A 374 -5.73 -9.76 -16.73
CA PHE A 374 -5.41 -9.70 -18.16
C PHE A 374 -6.03 -8.48 -18.83
N ALA A 375 -5.33 -7.86 -19.76
CA ALA A 375 -5.90 -6.91 -20.69
C ALA A 375 -6.95 -7.63 -21.54
N ALA A 376 -8.09 -6.96 -21.83
CA ALA A 376 -9.17 -7.60 -22.61
C ALA A 376 -8.85 -7.75 -24.09
N GLY A 377 -7.89 -6.96 -24.64
CA GLY A 377 -7.55 -6.88 -26.07
C GLY A 377 -7.94 -5.55 -26.70
N ASN A 378 -7.46 -5.27 -27.90
CA ASN A 378 -7.56 -3.95 -28.54
C ASN A 378 -8.12 -4.03 -30.01
N GLY A 379 -8.78 -5.12 -30.32
CA GLY A 379 -9.40 -5.33 -31.63
C GLY A 379 -10.80 -4.78 -31.79
N ASN A 380 -11.45 -4.29 -30.71
CA ASN A 380 -12.89 -4.06 -30.69
C ASN A 380 -13.68 -5.32 -31.04
N GLU A 381 -13.27 -6.44 -30.49
CA GLU A 381 -13.78 -7.77 -30.81
C GLU A 381 -14.21 -8.51 -29.52
N SER A 382 -14.59 -9.78 -29.64
CA SER A 382 -15.07 -10.56 -28.51
C SER A 382 -13.92 -11.08 -27.68
N VAL A 383 -13.77 -10.58 -26.45
CA VAL A 383 -12.85 -11.13 -25.44
C VAL A 383 -13.15 -12.60 -25.11
N ASP A 384 -14.36 -13.08 -25.38
CA ASP A 384 -14.73 -14.49 -25.17
C ASP A 384 -13.98 -15.45 -26.13
N ASN A 385 -13.37 -14.91 -27.19
CA ASN A 385 -12.50 -15.62 -28.13
C ASN A 385 -11.05 -15.77 -27.65
N ASP A 386 -10.63 -14.93 -26.69
CA ASP A 386 -9.32 -15.00 -26.04
C ASP A 386 -9.36 -15.91 -24.80
N GLY A 387 -8.78 -17.10 -24.88
CA GLY A 387 -8.76 -18.05 -23.79
C GLY A 387 -7.98 -17.61 -22.56
N TYR A 388 -7.09 -16.61 -22.67
CA TYR A 388 -6.34 -16.06 -21.54
C TYR A 388 -7.18 -15.05 -20.75
N ALA A 389 -7.70 -14.02 -21.40
CA ALA A 389 -8.52 -13.01 -20.75
C ALA A 389 -9.88 -13.58 -20.31
N SER A 390 -10.46 -14.53 -21.06
CA SER A 390 -11.73 -15.19 -20.72
C SER A 390 -11.61 -16.29 -19.68
N PHE A 391 -10.40 -16.61 -19.18
CA PHE A 391 -10.24 -17.59 -18.11
C PHE A 391 -11.02 -17.16 -16.86
N GLU A 392 -11.98 -18.00 -16.45
CA GLU A 392 -12.99 -17.65 -15.41
C GLU A 392 -12.41 -17.14 -14.07
N LYS A 393 -11.17 -17.55 -13.74
CA LYS A 393 -10.49 -17.16 -12.49
C LYS A 393 -9.62 -15.91 -12.64
N ALA A 394 -9.40 -15.42 -13.86
CA ALA A 394 -8.73 -14.16 -14.12
C ALA A 394 -9.70 -12.97 -14.06
N ILE A 395 -9.17 -11.77 -14.05
CA ILE A 395 -9.88 -10.49 -14.17
C ILE A 395 -9.57 -9.94 -15.56
N ALA A 396 -10.50 -10.03 -16.48
CA ALA A 396 -10.41 -9.37 -17.79
C ALA A 396 -10.72 -7.88 -17.66
N VAL A 397 -9.82 -7.02 -18.13
CA VAL A 397 -9.87 -5.57 -17.93
C VAL A 397 -10.08 -4.85 -19.25
N ALA A 398 -11.23 -4.19 -19.38
CA ALA A 398 -11.55 -3.32 -20.50
C ALA A 398 -11.01 -1.89 -20.29
N ALA A 399 -10.90 -1.13 -21.37
CA ALA A 399 -10.48 0.26 -21.35
C ALA A 399 -11.66 1.23 -21.46
N SER A 400 -11.78 2.17 -20.51
CA SER A 400 -12.66 3.32 -20.61
C SER A 400 -11.86 4.59 -20.93
N ASN A 401 -12.41 5.47 -21.75
CA ASN A 401 -11.72 6.68 -22.19
C ASN A 401 -11.96 7.87 -21.24
N ASP A 402 -11.31 8.99 -21.55
CA ASP A 402 -11.40 10.26 -20.83
C ASP A 402 -12.76 10.96 -20.92
N ARG A 403 -13.71 10.40 -21.68
CA ARG A 403 -15.11 10.84 -21.76
C ARG A 403 -16.07 9.92 -20.99
N GLY A 404 -15.55 8.90 -20.29
CA GLY A 404 -16.36 7.92 -19.56
C GLY A 404 -17.06 6.91 -20.44
N LYS A 405 -16.55 6.68 -21.64
CA LYS A 405 -17.09 5.73 -22.63
C LYS A 405 -16.07 4.64 -22.93
N LYS A 406 -16.49 3.59 -23.58
CA LYS A 406 -15.62 2.54 -24.09
C LYS A 406 -14.55 3.16 -25.00
N ALA A 407 -13.28 2.83 -24.79
CA ALA A 407 -12.24 3.14 -25.76
C ALA A 407 -12.55 2.40 -27.08
N PRO A 408 -12.39 3.03 -28.26
CA PRO A 408 -12.82 2.45 -29.52
C PRO A 408 -12.28 1.06 -29.82
N TYR A 409 -11.05 0.84 -29.41
CA TYR A 409 -10.32 -0.41 -29.60
C TYR A 409 -10.67 -1.49 -28.58
N SER A 410 -11.15 -1.13 -27.36
CA SER A 410 -11.29 -2.09 -26.26
C SER A 410 -12.20 -3.25 -26.64
N ASP A 411 -11.73 -4.45 -26.44
CA ASP A 411 -12.54 -5.65 -26.59
C ASP A 411 -13.66 -5.72 -25.57
N PHE A 412 -14.68 -6.49 -25.90
CA PHE A 412 -15.93 -6.57 -25.16
C PHE A 412 -16.44 -8.01 -25.09
N GLY A 413 -17.32 -8.32 -24.17
CA GLY A 413 -17.92 -9.65 -24.02
C GLY A 413 -18.28 -10.00 -22.60
N ARG A 414 -18.70 -11.24 -22.39
CA ARG A 414 -19.15 -11.74 -21.09
C ARG A 414 -18.00 -11.88 -20.07
N ALA A 415 -16.79 -12.11 -20.57
CA ALA A 415 -15.63 -12.31 -19.72
C ALA A 415 -15.09 -10.99 -19.14
N VAL A 416 -15.44 -9.83 -19.70
CA VAL A 416 -15.03 -8.53 -19.13
C VAL A 416 -15.49 -8.43 -17.67
N TRP A 417 -14.55 -8.23 -16.76
CA TRP A 417 -14.86 -8.14 -15.33
C TRP A 417 -15.07 -6.70 -14.85
N CYS A 418 -14.19 -5.81 -15.28
CA CYS A 418 -14.27 -4.38 -14.98
C CYS A 418 -13.50 -3.57 -16.01
N ALA A 419 -13.69 -2.25 -15.96
CA ALA A 419 -12.95 -1.30 -16.76
C ALA A 419 -12.02 -0.43 -15.91
N PHE A 420 -10.98 0.12 -16.54
CA PHE A 420 -10.11 1.13 -15.96
C PHE A 420 -9.83 2.25 -16.98
N PRO A 421 -9.54 3.49 -16.55
CA PRO A 421 -9.23 4.58 -17.45
C PRO A 421 -8.01 4.29 -18.32
N SER A 422 -8.15 4.59 -19.61
CA SER A 422 -7.10 4.50 -20.63
C SER A 422 -7.26 5.60 -21.66
N ASN A 423 -6.40 5.62 -22.67
CA ASN A 423 -6.48 6.62 -23.71
C ASN A 423 -7.71 6.45 -24.62
N ASN A 424 -7.98 7.49 -25.40
CA ASN A 424 -8.91 7.47 -26.51
C ASN A 424 -8.17 7.89 -27.78
N PHE A 425 -8.40 7.21 -28.91
CA PHE A 425 -7.68 7.56 -30.12
C PHE A 425 -8.11 8.92 -30.66
N PHE A 426 -9.42 9.14 -30.81
CA PHE A 426 -9.93 10.42 -31.32
C PHE A 426 -11.47 10.46 -31.27
N PRO A 427 -12.11 11.55 -30.87
CA PRO A 427 -11.53 12.76 -30.30
C PRO A 427 -11.23 12.58 -28.80
N SER A 428 -9.98 12.78 -28.39
CA SER A 428 -9.52 12.71 -27.01
C SER A 428 -9.50 14.06 -26.33
N LEU A 429 -9.65 14.09 -24.99
CA LEU A 429 -9.41 15.26 -24.15
C LEU A 429 -7.98 15.26 -23.60
N THR A 430 -7.38 14.09 -23.50
CA THR A 430 -6.03 13.87 -22.98
C THR A 430 -5.16 13.15 -24.02
N PRO A 431 -3.84 13.29 -23.98
CA PRO A 431 -2.96 12.55 -24.89
C PRO A 431 -3.01 11.04 -24.64
N GLY A 432 -3.07 10.62 -23.39
CA GLY A 432 -3.07 9.22 -22.98
C GLY A 432 -2.81 9.07 -21.49
N ILE A 433 -2.25 7.94 -21.09
CA ILE A 433 -1.89 7.64 -19.70
C ILE A 433 -0.46 8.09 -19.43
N TRP A 434 -0.30 8.99 -18.45
CA TRP A 434 0.99 9.40 -17.96
C TRP A 434 1.58 8.34 -17.05
N THR A 435 2.75 7.81 -17.43
CA THR A 435 3.45 6.75 -16.71
C THR A 435 4.97 6.79 -16.95
N THR A 436 5.71 5.86 -16.32
CA THR A 436 7.15 5.67 -16.59
C THR A 436 7.37 5.21 -18.03
N ASP A 437 8.49 5.62 -18.60
CA ASP A 437 9.01 5.13 -19.87
C ASP A 437 10.41 4.55 -19.68
N ARG A 438 11.00 3.95 -20.69
CA ARG A 438 12.43 3.62 -20.64
C ARG A 438 13.24 4.89 -20.51
N SER A 439 14.20 4.89 -19.61
CA SER A 439 15.02 6.08 -19.32
C SER A 439 15.72 6.63 -20.56
N GLY A 440 15.59 7.92 -20.80
CA GLY A 440 16.16 8.61 -21.96
C GLY A 440 15.42 8.32 -23.26
N PRO A 441 16.08 8.37 -24.43
CA PRO A 441 15.41 8.37 -25.75
C PRO A 441 15.02 6.97 -26.24
N LEU A 442 14.92 5.98 -25.37
CA LEU A 442 14.78 4.57 -25.75
C LEU A 442 13.33 4.08 -25.71
N GLY A 443 12.39 4.88 -25.17
CA GLY A 443 11.00 4.50 -24.94
C GLY A 443 10.02 5.04 -26.00
N TYR A 444 8.77 5.23 -25.59
CA TYR A 444 7.72 5.91 -26.38
C TYR A 444 8.02 7.40 -26.54
N ASN A 445 8.60 8.00 -25.50
CA ASN A 445 9.03 9.40 -25.49
C ASN A 445 10.52 9.50 -25.79
N PRO A 446 10.92 9.99 -26.99
CA PRO A 446 12.34 10.12 -27.33
C PRO A 446 13.04 11.27 -26.61
N GLY A 447 12.34 12.03 -25.76
CA GLY A 447 12.87 13.21 -25.10
C GLY A 447 12.92 14.45 -26.02
N GLY A 448 13.48 15.53 -25.50
CA GLY A 448 13.66 16.78 -26.23
C GLY A 448 12.38 17.61 -26.39
N SER A 449 11.20 17.06 -26.12
CA SER A 449 9.91 17.75 -26.18
C SER A 449 9.00 17.29 -25.05
N VAL A 450 8.12 18.19 -24.58
CA VAL A 450 7.08 17.86 -23.58
C VAL A 450 5.77 17.40 -24.22
N SER A 451 5.72 17.24 -25.53
CA SER A 451 4.50 16.81 -26.22
C SER A 451 4.17 15.33 -26.00
N LEU A 452 5.20 14.47 -25.83
CA LEU A 452 5.04 13.03 -25.64
C LEU A 452 5.34 12.57 -24.21
N GLY A 453 5.65 13.51 -23.29
CA GLY A 453 5.98 13.19 -21.92
C GLY A 453 6.85 14.25 -21.26
N ASP A 454 7.90 13.86 -20.55
CA ASP A 454 8.89 14.79 -20.02
C ASP A 454 10.05 15.04 -21.02
N ALA A 455 10.75 16.15 -20.83
CA ALA A 455 11.87 16.51 -21.73
C ALA A 455 13.06 15.56 -21.64
N ALA A 456 13.18 14.78 -20.59
CA ALA A 456 14.29 13.82 -20.38
C ALA A 456 14.02 12.46 -21.06
N GLY A 457 12.78 12.16 -21.44
CA GLY A 457 12.37 10.88 -22.00
C GLY A 457 12.22 9.77 -20.95
N ASN A 458 11.98 10.14 -19.69
CA ASN A 458 11.79 9.15 -18.61
C ASN A 458 10.32 8.81 -18.37
N TYR A 459 9.42 9.65 -18.84
CA TYR A 459 7.96 9.50 -18.71
C TYR A 459 7.28 9.75 -20.04
N THR A 460 6.23 8.97 -20.31
CA THR A 460 5.38 9.15 -21.48
C THR A 460 3.98 9.60 -21.08
N ASN A 461 3.30 10.36 -21.94
CA ASN A 461 1.89 10.68 -21.83
C ASN A 461 1.02 9.97 -22.89
N ASP A 462 1.61 9.10 -23.69
CA ASP A 462 0.98 8.43 -24.83
C ASP A 462 0.77 6.92 -24.61
N PHE A 463 0.85 6.47 -23.37
CA PHE A 463 0.56 5.08 -23.05
C PHE A 463 -0.94 4.82 -23.00
N GLY A 464 -1.39 3.72 -23.63
CA GLY A 464 -2.81 3.41 -23.78
C GLY A 464 -3.12 1.94 -23.94
N GLY A 465 -4.22 1.64 -24.64
CA GLY A 465 -4.72 0.29 -24.82
C GLY A 465 -5.34 -0.28 -23.54
N THR A 466 -5.93 -1.46 -23.63
CA THR A 466 -6.26 -2.27 -22.44
C THR A 466 -4.99 -2.64 -21.66
N SER A 467 -3.82 -2.50 -22.30
CA SER A 467 -2.49 -2.62 -21.72
C SER A 467 -2.21 -1.63 -20.59
N SER A 468 -2.74 -0.41 -20.65
CA SER A 468 -2.62 0.56 -19.54
C SER A 468 -3.70 0.35 -18.46
N ALA A 469 -4.85 -0.19 -18.85
CA ALA A 469 -5.96 -0.46 -17.94
C ALA A 469 -5.69 -1.65 -17.01
N CYS A 470 -5.13 -2.74 -17.51
CA CYS A 470 -4.82 -3.95 -16.78
C CYS A 470 -3.92 -3.71 -15.55
N PRO A 471 -2.74 -3.08 -15.67
CA PRO A 471 -1.89 -2.81 -14.51
C PRO A 471 -2.53 -1.82 -13.53
N GLY A 472 -3.44 -0.96 -13.98
CA GLY A 472 -4.25 -0.12 -13.10
C GLY A 472 -5.13 -0.95 -12.17
N VAL A 473 -5.84 -1.94 -12.72
CA VAL A 473 -6.67 -2.88 -11.93
C VAL A 473 -5.79 -3.77 -11.04
N ALA A 474 -4.65 -4.25 -11.54
CA ALA A 474 -3.69 -5.00 -10.72
C ALA A 474 -3.20 -4.18 -9.52
N GLY A 475 -2.95 -2.89 -9.70
CA GLY A 475 -2.64 -1.97 -8.62
C GLY A 475 -3.78 -1.85 -7.60
N VAL A 476 -5.05 -1.73 -8.05
CA VAL A 476 -6.21 -1.68 -7.13
C VAL A 476 -6.34 -2.99 -6.34
N ALA A 477 -6.14 -4.14 -6.97
CA ALA A 477 -6.13 -5.43 -6.27
C ALA A 477 -5.02 -5.49 -5.20
N ALA A 478 -3.84 -4.93 -5.47
CA ALA A 478 -2.76 -4.81 -4.48
C ALA A 478 -3.13 -3.85 -3.34
N LEU A 479 -3.86 -2.75 -3.60
CA LEU A 479 -4.39 -1.89 -2.53
C LEU A 479 -5.37 -2.63 -1.62
N VAL A 480 -6.27 -3.44 -2.19
CA VAL A 480 -7.23 -4.29 -1.46
C VAL A 480 -6.50 -5.29 -0.57
N ILE A 481 -5.53 -6.01 -1.11
CA ILE A 481 -4.72 -7.00 -0.37
C ILE A 481 -3.87 -6.31 0.72
N SER A 482 -3.27 -5.17 0.42
CA SER A 482 -2.52 -4.38 1.41
C SER A 482 -3.41 -3.95 2.59
N ARG A 483 -4.67 -3.62 2.34
CA ARG A 483 -5.66 -3.26 3.36
C ARG A 483 -6.08 -4.45 4.20
N ASN A 484 -6.24 -5.60 3.57
CA ASN A 484 -6.62 -6.85 4.24
C ASN A 484 -5.87 -8.05 3.63
N PRO A 485 -4.68 -8.40 4.17
CA PRO A 485 -3.86 -9.49 3.66
C PRO A 485 -4.47 -10.90 3.85
N SER A 486 -5.56 -11.02 4.61
CA SER A 486 -6.23 -12.31 4.83
C SER A 486 -7.11 -12.74 3.66
N LEU A 487 -7.53 -11.83 2.80
CA LEU A 487 -8.42 -12.10 1.68
C LEU A 487 -7.83 -13.10 0.70
N ARG A 488 -8.66 -14.02 0.24
CA ARG A 488 -8.36 -14.94 -0.84
C ARG A 488 -8.53 -14.24 -2.19
N TRP A 489 -7.97 -14.82 -3.24
CA TRP A 489 -8.02 -14.27 -4.59
C TRP A 489 -9.46 -14.03 -5.08
N ASP A 490 -10.39 -14.96 -4.80
CA ASP A 490 -11.80 -14.88 -5.19
C ASP A 490 -12.56 -13.80 -4.41
N GLU A 491 -12.25 -13.60 -3.13
CA GLU A 491 -12.78 -12.51 -2.32
C GLU A 491 -12.27 -11.15 -2.82
N VAL A 492 -11.01 -11.06 -3.24
CA VAL A 492 -10.48 -9.84 -3.88
C VAL A 492 -11.20 -9.58 -5.20
N LYS A 493 -11.39 -10.61 -6.04
CA LYS A 493 -12.14 -10.50 -7.31
C LYS A 493 -13.58 -10.04 -7.08
N ASP A 494 -14.26 -10.51 -6.02
CA ASP A 494 -15.60 -10.08 -5.65
C ASP A 494 -15.62 -8.62 -5.16
N ILE A 495 -14.64 -8.21 -4.34
CA ILE A 495 -14.49 -6.81 -3.92
C ILE A 495 -14.30 -5.90 -5.13
N MET A 496 -13.48 -6.30 -6.10
CA MET A 496 -13.29 -5.55 -7.36
C MET A 496 -14.63 -5.35 -8.08
N LYS A 497 -15.44 -6.41 -8.20
CA LYS A 497 -16.79 -6.34 -8.75
C LYS A 497 -17.66 -5.31 -8.02
N ARG A 498 -17.78 -5.43 -6.69
CA ARG A 498 -18.65 -4.58 -5.87
C ARG A 498 -18.17 -3.12 -5.76
N SER A 499 -16.91 -2.88 -6.05
CA SER A 499 -16.33 -1.53 -6.03
C SER A 499 -16.52 -0.75 -7.31
N CYS A 500 -16.97 -1.39 -8.39
CA CYS A 500 -17.15 -0.73 -9.67
C CYS A 500 -18.24 0.34 -9.62
N ASP A 501 -18.00 1.43 -10.34
CA ASP A 501 -19.00 2.45 -10.67
C ASP A 501 -19.52 2.18 -12.08
N PRO A 502 -20.81 1.90 -12.27
CA PRO A 502 -21.38 1.85 -13.60
C PRO A 502 -21.18 3.19 -14.33
N ILE A 503 -20.63 3.13 -15.53
CA ILE A 503 -20.38 4.30 -16.39
C ILE A 503 -21.14 4.16 -17.69
N ASP A 504 -21.35 5.28 -18.43
CA ASP A 504 -22.07 5.29 -19.69
C ASP A 504 -23.43 4.57 -19.63
N MET A 505 -24.26 4.91 -18.66
CA MET A 505 -25.52 4.21 -18.37
C MET A 505 -26.44 4.09 -19.59
N ALA A 506 -26.36 5.02 -20.54
CA ALA A 506 -27.17 5.00 -21.78
C ALA A 506 -26.62 4.05 -22.86
N GLY A 507 -25.29 3.91 -22.94
CA GLY A 507 -24.60 3.09 -23.97
C GLY A 507 -24.03 1.78 -23.47
N GLY A 508 -23.94 1.61 -22.14
CA GLY A 508 -23.19 0.52 -21.50
C GLY A 508 -23.88 -0.84 -21.53
N GLN A 509 -25.17 -0.94 -21.93
CA GLN A 509 -25.93 -2.19 -22.07
C GLN A 509 -25.87 -3.09 -20.82
N TYR A 510 -26.02 -2.52 -19.61
CA TYR A 510 -26.02 -3.28 -18.37
C TYR A 510 -27.23 -4.22 -18.28
N ASP A 511 -26.96 -5.48 -17.94
CA ASP A 511 -28.00 -6.49 -17.70
C ASP A 511 -28.61 -6.37 -16.29
N ALA A 512 -29.57 -7.25 -15.97
CA ALA A 512 -30.22 -7.29 -14.68
C ALA A 512 -29.28 -7.62 -13.50
N ASN A 513 -28.09 -8.19 -13.76
CA ASN A 513 -27.06 -8.48 -12.78
C ASN A 513 -26.06 -7.34 -12.62
N GLY A 514 -26.25 -6.24 -13.35
CA GLY A 514 -25.35 -5.08 -13.36
C GLY A 514 -24.07 -5.31 -14.16
N HIS A 515 -24.06 -6.26 -15.09
CA HIS A 515 -22.92 -6.53 -15.96
C HIS A 515 -23.14 -5.93 -17.35
N SER A 516 -22.11 -5.26 -17.85
CA SER A 516 -22.03 -4.69 -19.20
C SER A 516 -21.02 -5.48 -20.03
N PRO A 517 -21.31 -5.80 -21.31
CA PRO A 517 -20.32 -6.40 -22.17
C PRO A 517 -19.11 -5.48 -22.43
N PHE A 518 -19.27 -4.16 -22.25
CA PHE A 518 -18.22 -3.16 -22.51
C PHE A 518 -17.40 -2.80 -21.29
N TYR A 519 -17.97 -2.90 -20.10
CA TYR A 519 -17.38 -2.40 -18.86
C TYR A 519 -17.35 -3.43 -17.73
N GLY A 520 -17.83 -4.67 -17.97
CA GLY A 520 -18.04 -5.62 -16.89
C GLY A 520 -19.00 -5.05 -15.85
N PHE A 521 -18.64 -5.04 -14.59
CA PHE A 521 -19.44 -4.41 -13.55
C PHE A 521 -19.28 -2.88 -13.45
N GLY A 522 -18.50 -2.27 -14.36
CA GLY A 522 -18.25 -0.84 -14.43
C GLY A 522 -16.77 -0.49 -14.29
N ARG A 523 -16.48 0.81 -14.15
CA ARG A 523 -15.13 1.30 -13.88
C ARG A 523 -14.77 1.05 -12.41
N VAL A 524 -13.66 0.36 -12.16
CA VAL A 524 -13.21 0.09 -10.78
C VAL A 524 -12.95 1.40 -10.02
N ASN A 525 -13.38 1.46 -8.76
CA ASN A 525 -13.18 2.57 -7.85
C ASN A 525 -12.29 2.12 -6.69
N ALA A 526 -11.03 2.56 -6.70
CA ALA A 526 -10.04 2.14 -5.74
C ALA A 526 -10.39 2.50 -4.28
N LYS A 527 -11.01 3.67 -4.05
CA LYS A 527 -11.46 4.06 -2.70
C LYS A 527 -12.52 3.11 -2.18
N LYS A 528 -13.55 2.83 -2.95
CA LYS A 528 -14.60 1.85 -2.58
C LYS A 528 -14.01 0.45 -2.36
N ALA A 529 -13.08 0.02 -3.21
CA ALA A 529 -12.43 -1.28 -3.08
C ALA A 529 -11.69 -1.43 -1.76
N VAL A 530 -10.92 -0.43 -1.35
CA VAL A 530 -10.18 -0.42 -0.08
C VAL A 530 -11.14 -0.33 1.14
N GLU A 531 -12.24 0.39 1.01
CA GLU A 531 -13.28 0.46 2.05
C GLU A 531 -13.98 -0.89 2.23
N LEU A 532 -14.30 -1.60 1.15
CA LEU A 532 -14.91 -2.93 1.17
C LEU A 532 -13.96 -4.02 1.66
N ALA A 533 -12.65 -3.82 1.59
CA ALA A 533 -11.65 -4.77 2.05
C ALA A 533 -11.62 -4.95 3.58
N VAL A 534 -12.17 -4.00 4.33
CA VAL A 534 -12.26 -4.09 5.78
C VAL A 534 -13.58 -4.75 6.14
N PRO A 535 -13.58 -5.80 7.00
CA PRO A 535 -14.83 -6.32 7.54
C PRO A 535 -15.64 -5.17 8.17
N ALA A 536 -16.94 -5.09 7.87
CA ALA A 536 -17.81 -4.10 8.49
C ALA A 536 -17.68 -4.21 10.02
N GLN A 537 -17.20 -3.16 10.68
CA GLN A 537 -17.18 -3.13 12.14
C GLN A 537 -18.62 -3.16 12.63
N PRO A 538 -18.92 -3.96 13.69
CA PRO A 538 -20.23 -3.94 14.28
C PRO A 538 -20.58 -2.51 14.73
N SER A 539 -21.78 -2.06 14.44
CA SER A 539 -22.24 -0.72 14.84
C SER A 539 -22.50 -0.62 16.34
N THR A 540 -22.81 -1.76 16.98
CA THR A 540 -23.02 -1.90 18.43
C THR A 540 -22.46 -3.23 18.92
N VAL A 541 -21.87 -3.24 20.12
CA VAL A 541 -21.37 -4.45 20.76
C VAL A 541 -22.14 -4.66 22.06
N ALA A 542 -22.72 -5.84 22.24
CA ALA A 542 -23.32 -6.26 23.50
C ALA A 542 -22.49 -7.40 24.10
N ILE A 543 -22.18 -7.28 25.41
CA ILE A 543 -21.50 -8.32 26.17
C ILE A 543 -22.50 -8.90 27.17
N ARG A 544 -22.64 -10.22 27.17
CA ARG A 544 -23.49 -10.95 28.09
C ARG A 544 -22.66 -12.04 28.76
N THR A 545 -22.74 -12.15 30.09
CA THR A 545 -21.95 -13.08 30.86
C THR A 545 -22.82 -13.82 31.88
N ALA A 546 -22.70 -15.14 31.92
CA ALA A 546 -23.16 -15.96 33.04
C ALA A 546 -21.96 -16.25 33.95
N MET A 547 -22.05 -15.88 35.21
CA MET A 547 -21.05 -16.17 36.25
C MET A 547 -21.67 -17.05 37.30
N ARG A 548 -21.28 -18.31 37.33
CA ARG A 548 -21.78 -19.27 38.33
C ARG A 548 -20.84 -20.47 38.36
N ASP A 549 -20.35 -20.83 39.55
CA ASP A 549 -19.60 -22.04 39.77
C ASP A 549 -20.45 -23.27 39.51
N VAL A 550 -20.20 -23.98 38.42
CA VAL A 550 -20.88 -25.25 38.07
C VAL A 550 -19.85 -26.37 38.10
N PRO A 551 -19.95 -27.32 39.04
CA PRO A 551 -18.96 -28.37 39.17
C PRO A 551 -18.91 -29.28 37.95
N ILE A 552 -17.69 -29.59 37.49
CA ILE A 552 -17.38 -30.59 36.49
C ILE A 552 -16.90 -31.83 37.25
N ARG A 553 -17.61 -32.93 37.12
CA ARG A 553 -17.29 -34.21 37.77
C ARG A 553 -16.81 -35.19 36.74
N ASP A 554 -15.94 -36.13 37.17
CA ASP A 554 -15.41 -37.21 36.34
C ASP A 554 -16.49 -37.87 35.47
N LEU A 555 -16.19 -37.98 34.20
CA LEU A 555 -17.06 -38.62 33.18
C LEU A 555 -18.48 -38.04 33.11
N ARG A 556 -18.68 -36.83 33.51
CA ARG A 556 -19.99 -36.15 33.53
C ARG A 556 -20.00 -34.90 32.65
N THR A 557 -21.22 -34.46 32.36
CA THR A 557 -21.47 -33.24 31.58
C THR A 557 -21.96 -32.12 32.50
N ALA A 558 -21.24 -31.02 32.53
CA ALA A 558 -21.64 -29.77 33.18
C ALA A 558 -22.29 -28.81 32.16
N ARG A 559 -23.25 -27.99 32.60
CA ARG A 559 -23.93 -27.01 31.73
C ARG A 559 -24.11 -25.69 32.45
N LEU A 560 -23.75 -24.59 31.74
CA LEU A 560 -24.03 -23.23 32.23
C LEU A 560 -24.85 -22.51 31.14
N THR A 561 -26.00 -21.99 31.55
CA THR A 561 -26.94 -21.28 30.64
C THR A 561 -26.79 -19.79 30.75
N LEU A 562 -26.96 -19.08 29.63
CA LEU A 562 -26.91 -17.63 29.50
C LEU A 562 -28.14 -17.16 28.70
N PRO A 563 -29.13 -16.51 29.32
CA PRO A 563 -30.22 -15.90 28.60
C PRO A 563 -29.76 -14.62 27.90
N VAL A 564 -30.10 -14.47 26.64
CA VAL A 564 -29.80 -13.31 25.79
C VAL A 564 -31.12 -12.72 25.32
N ALA A 565 -31.35 -11.44 25.65
CA ALA A 565 -32.52 -10.70 25.25
C ALA A 565 -32.36 -9.88 23.96
N ASP A 566 -31.11 -9.75 23.48
CA ASP A 566 -30.76 -8.94 22.31
C ASP A 566 -31.41 -9.50 21.04
N THR A 567 -32.11 -8.64 20.28
CA THR A 567 -32.91 -9.03 19.08
C THR A 567 -32.25 -8.64 17.77
N GLY A 568 -31.09 -7.96 17.81
CA GLY A 568 -30.33 -7.55 16.61
C GLY A 568 -29.84 -8.75 15.78
N ILE A 569 -29.39 -8.47 14.58
CA ILE A 569 -28.78 -9.48 13.69
C ILE A 569 -27.26 -9.49 13.89
N LEU A 570 -26.71 -10.64 14.23
CA LEU A 570 -25.28 -10.81 14.47
C LEU A 570 -24.45 -10.53 13.21
N LYS A 571 -23.48 -9.63 13.31
CA LYS A 571 -22.39 -9.42 12.35
C LYS A 571 -21.09 -10.10 12.81
N SER A 572 -20.90 -10.18 14.13
CA SER A 572 -19.76 -10.91 14.73
C SER A 572 -20.16 -11.52 16.06
N ILE A 573 -19.44 -12.58 16.45
CA ILE A 573 -19.61 -13.19 17.77
C ILE A 573 -18.26 -13.73 18.25
N LYS A 574 -18.04 -13.56 19.58
CA LYS A 574 -16.91 -14.13 20.30
C LYS A 574 -17.42 -14.80 21.56
N VAL A 575 -16.91 -15.98 21.84
CA VAL A 575 -17.29 -16.81 22.98
C VAL A 575 -16.10 -16.95 23.90
N ALA A 576 -16.17 -16.44 25.13
CA ALA A 576 -15.13 -16.63 26.12
C ALA A 576 -15.60 -17.56 27.23
N VAL A 577 -14.71 -18.43 27.66
CA VAL A 577 -14.95 -19.40 28.75
C VAL A 577 -13.85 -19.28 29.80
N ASP A 578 -14.22 -19.39 31.05
CA ASP A 578 -13.32 -19.52 32.19
C ASP A 578 -13.71 -20.81 32.94
N ILE A 579 -12.86 -21.83 32.80
CA ILE A 579 -13.05 -23.17 33.37
C ILE A 579 -11.82 -23.52 34.20
N GLU A 580 -12.03 -23.74 35.50
CA GLU A 580 -11.03 -24.32 36.38
C GLU A 580 -11.09 -25.85 36.25
N HIS A 581 -9.99 -26.49 35.93
CA HIS A 581 -9.86 -27.93 35.80
C HIS A 581 -8.39 -28.33 35.90
N THR A 582 -8.10 -29.46 36.48
CA THR A 582 -6.74 -29.93 36.72
C THR A 582 -6.10 -30.58 35.48
N PHE A 583 -6.89 -30.88 34.43
CA PHE A 583 -6.39 -31.46 33.19
C PHE A 583 -7.33 -31.11 32.01
N ILE A 584 -7.04 -30.05 31.25
CA ILE A 584 -7.94 -29.63 30.17
C ILE A 584 -7.96 -30.58 28.96
N GLY A 585 -6.95 -31.46 28.82
CA GLY A 585 -6.93 -32.52 27.84
C GLY A 585 -8.08 -33.55 27.98
N ASP A 586 -8.81 -33.55 29.09
CA ASP A 586 -9.97 -34.40 29.28
C ASP A 586 -11.28 -33.76 28.84
N LEU A 587 -11.27 -32.44 28.61
CA LEU A 587 -12.46 -31.67 28.36
C LEU A 587 -12.82 -31.60 26.87
N VAL A 588 -14.12 -31.75 26.60
CA VAL A 588 -14.75 -31.32 25.35
C VAL A 588 -15.72 -30.20 25.69
N VAL A 589 -15.45 -29.01 25.13
CA VAL A 589 -16.27 -27.81 25.36
C VAL A 589 -17.01 -27.41 24.10
N SER A 590 -18.32 -27.20 24.22
CA SER A 590 -19.18 -26.77 23.12
C SER A 590 -20.13 -25.65 23.56
N VAL A 591 -20.44 -24.75 22.65
CA VAL A 591 -21.53 -23.78 22.84
C VAL A 591 -22.74 -24.23 22.03
N ARG A 592 -23.90 -24.24 22.67
CA ARG A 592 -25.20 -24.55 22.06
C ARG A 592 -25.99 -23.25 21.94
N PRO A 593 -26.21 -22.73 20.73
CA PRO A 593 -27.03 -21.55 20.51
C PRO A 593 -28.54 -21.86 20.75
N PRO A 594 -29.37 -20.84 20.86
CA PRO A 594 -30.83 -21.00 20.94
C PRO A 594 -31.38 -21.79 19.76
N ALA A 595 -32.40 -22.62 20.00
CA ALA A 595 -33.02 -23.45 18.95
C ALA A 595 -33.57 -22.61 17.78
N SER A 596 -34.00 -21.36 18.03
CA SER A 596 -34.46 -20.41 17.03
C SER A 596 -33.42 -20.08 15.94
N MET A 597 -32.14 -20.22 16.25
CA MET A 597 -31.07 -19.96 15.29
C MET A 597 -30.87 -21.09 14.28
N ASN A 598 -31.41 -22.30 14.56
CA ASN A 598 -31.24 -23.48 13.72
C ASN A 598 -29.77 -23.76 13.36
N VAL A 599 -28.90 -23.73 14.36
CA VAL A 599 -27.45 -24.04 14.26
C VAL A 599 -27.14 -25.14 15.25
N ALA A 600 -26.41 -26.15 14.78
CA ALA A 600 -25.94 -27.25 15.61
C ALA A 600 -24.97 -26.75 16.71
N PRO A 601 -24.79 -27.49 17.82
CA PRO A 601 -23.78 -27.17 18.82
C PRO A 601 -22.39 -27.00 18.19
N ILE A 602 -21.71 -25.90 18.55
CA ILE A 602 -20.39 -25.55 18.01
C ILE A 602 -19.32 -25.97 19.02
N ARG A 603 -18.39 -26.79 18.59
CA ARG A 603 -17.26 -27.23 19.40
C ARG A 603 -16.21 -26.13 19.49
N LEU A 604 -15.82 -25.78 20.70
CA LEU A 604 -14.82 -24.76 21.01
C LEU A 604 -13.47 -25.38 21.40
N HIS A 605 -13.50 -26.49 22.16
CA HIS A 605 -12.31 -27.19 22.65
C HIS A 605 -12.54 -28.70 22.54
N ASN A 606 -11.50 -29.47 22.19
CA ASN A 606 -11.60 -30.90 21.95
C ASN A 606 -10.36 -31.63 22.46
N ARG A 607 -10.21 -31.72 23.76
CA ARG A 607 -9.14 -32.48 24.42
C ARG A 607 -7.73 -32.01 24.02
N GLU A 608 -7.56 -30.74 23.75
CA GLU A 608 -6.27 -30.12 23.47
C GLU A 608 -5.61 -29.66 24.77
N GLY A 609 -4.26 -29.55 24.78
CA GLY A 609 -3.50 -28.96 25.89
C GLY A 609 -3.05 -29.93 26.97
N ASP A 610 -3.26 -31.23 26.77
CA ASP A 610 -2.78 -32.32 27.63
C ASP A 610 -2.94 -32.01 29.15
N SER A 611 -1.88 -32.11 29.95
CA SER A 611 -1.86 -31.87 31.38
C SER A 611 -1.90 -30.40 31.82
N THR A 612 -2.26 -29.49 30.93
CA THR A 612 -2.40 -28.06 31.30
C THR A 612 -3.60 -27.85 32.20
N ASP A 613 -3.43 -27.05 33.25
CA ASP A 613 -4.49 -26.66 34.15
C ASP A 613 -5.27 -25.46 33.58
N ASN A 614 -6.57 -25.41 33.82
CA ASN A 614 -7.48 -24.32 33.58
C ASN A 614 -7.61 -23.87 32.11
N LEU A 615 -8.82 -23.82 31.61
CA LEU A 615 -9.14 -23.34 30.27
C LEU A 615 -9.77 -21.94 30.35
N ASN A 616 -8.92 -20.91 30.23
CA ASN A 616 -9.34 -19.52 30.11
C ASN A 616 -9.04 -19.06 28.69
N ARG A 617 -10.05 -19.11 27.82
CA ARG A 617 -9.87 -18.84 26.39
C ARG A 617 -11.08 -18.16 25.74
N ALA A 618 -10.81 -17.29 24.78
CA ALA A 618 -11.81 -16.70 23.92
C ALA A 618 -11.71 -17.30 22.51
N TYR A 619 -12.88 -17.57 21.93
CA TYR A 619 -13.06 -18.17 20.62
C TYR A 619 -13.80 -17.21 19.70
N ASP A 620 -13.29 -16.97 18.52
CA ASP A 620 -13.87 -16.20 17.44
C ASP A 620 -13.85 -17.02 16.13
N GLU A 621 -14.17 -16.41 15.00
CA GLU A 621 -14.21 -17.10 13.71
C GLU A 621 -12.82 -17.51 13.21
N VAL A 622 -11.76 -16.96 13.75
CA VAL A 622 -10.37 -17.29 13.37
C VAL A 622 -9.96 -18.64 13.99
N ASN A 623 -10.23 -18.81 15.29
CA ASN A 623 -9.84 -19.99 16.05
C ASN A 623 -10.96 -21.02 16.26
N ALA A 624 -12.22 -20.65 15.93
CA ALA A 624 -13.38 -21.52 15.87
C ALA A 624 -14.28 -21.17 14.65
N PRO A 625 -13.90 -21.54 13.41
CA PRO A 625 -14.55 -21.10 12.17
C PRO A 625 -16.05 -21.43 12.09
N ALA A 626 -16.51 -22.46 12.82
CA ALA A 626 -17.93 -22.82 12.87
C ALA A 626 -18.83 -21.73 13.50
N LEU A 627 -18.26 -20.77 14.23
CA LEU A 627 -18.98 -19.60 14.76
C LEU A 627 -19.53 -18.69 13.64
N ALA A 628 -18.95 -18.73 12.45
CA ALA A 628 -19.45 -17.98 11.29
C ALA A 628 -20.90 -18.33 10.91
N ALA A 629 -21.37 -19.57 11.21
CA ALA A 629 -22.75 -20.00 10.96
C ALA A 629 -23.81 -19.24 11.78
N LEU A 630 -23.40 -18.49 12.79
CA LEU A 630 -24.26 -17.68 13.65
C LEU A 630 -24.53 -16.29 13.07
N LYS A 631 -23.71 -15.81 12.12
CA LYS A 631 -23.92 -14.52 11.46
C LYS A 631 -25.24 -14.49 10.67
N GLY A 632 -25.81 -13.31 10.57
CA GLY A 632 -27.09 -13.11 9.90
C GLY A 632 -28.29 -13.59 10.69
N LYS A 633 -28.13 -14.05 11.95
CA LYS A 633 -29.17 -14.59 12.82
C LYS A 633 -29.35 -13.73 14.08
N SER A 634 -30.55 -13.79 14.69
CA SER A 634 -30.81 -13.14 15.97
C SER A 634 -30.32 -14.02 17.12
N PRO A 635 -29.55 -13.48 18.09
CA PRO A 635 -29.02 -14.25 19.22
C PRO A 635 -30.02 -14.45 20.35
N GLN A 636 -31.25 -13.91 20.23
CA GLN A 636 -32.28 -13.96 21.29
C GLN A 636 -32.64 -15.39 21.69
N GLY A 637 -32.59 -15.65 23.00
CA GLY A 637 -32.91 -16.94 23.56
C GLY A 637 -31.86 -17.43 24.57
N THR A 638 -31.93 -18.71 24.91
CA THR A 638 -31.03 -19.31 25.91
C THR A 638 -29.87 -19.98 25.23
N TRP A 639 -28.67 -19.49 25.51
CA TRP A 639 -27.39 -20.11 25.13
C TRP A 639 -26.96 -21.08 26.23
N THR A 640 -26.26 -22.16 25.88
CA THR A 640 -25.74 -23.12 26.84
C THR A 640 -24.29 -23.46 26.52
N LEU A 641 -23.39 -23.21 27.48
CA LEU A 641 -22.07 -23.81 27.49
C LEU A 641 -22.20 -25.24 28.02
N VAL A 642 -21.66 -26.20 27.26
CA VAL A 642 -21.65 -27.63 27.61
C VAL A 642 -20.18 -28.05 27.75
N VAL A 643 -19.82 -28.54 28.90
CA VAL A 643 -18.49 -29.06 29.20
C VAL A 643 -18.62 -30.55 29.55
N GLU A 644 -18.00 -31.40 28.78
CA GLU A 644 -17.98 -32.84 28.98
C GLU A 644 -16.57 -33.26 29.42
N ASP A 645 -16.47 -33.88 30.57
CA ASP A 645 -15.27 -34.57 31.00
C ASP A 645 -15.25 -35.99 30.41
N LYS A 646 -14.16 -36.40 29.79
CA LYS A 646 -14.01 -37.66 29.05
C LYS A 646 -12.97 -38.61 29.64
N ALA A 647 -12.38 -38.28 30.78
CA ALA A 647 -11.43 -39.18 31.46
C ALA A 647 -11.69 -39.22 32.97
N LEU A 648 -10.96 -40.08 33.67
CA LEU A 648 -11.06 -40.28 35.12
C LEU A 648 -9.97 -39.48 35.86
N GLN A 649 -10.23 -39.20 37.12
CA GLN A 649 -9.29 -38.67 38.14
C GLN A 649 -9.20 -37.12 38.24
N ASP A 650 -9.73 -36.39 37.29
CA ASP A 650 -9.67 -34.93 37.28
C ASP A 650 -11.05 -34.29 37.42
N THR A 651 -11.14 -33.21 38.18
CA THR A 651 -12.39 -32.49 38.42
C THR A 651 -12.18 -31.00 38.31
N GLY A 652 -13.28 -30.27 38.14
CA GLY A 652 -13.18 -28.82 38.02
C GLY A 652 -14.53 -28.11 38.18
N LYS A 653 -14.61 -26.90 37.67
CA LYS A 653 -15.85 -26.13 37.59
C LYS A 653 -15.82 -25.11 36.46
N ILE A 654 -16.98 -24.84 35.87
CA ILE A 654 -17.18 -23.71 35.00
C ILE A 654 -17.31 -22.48 35.90
N ARG A 655 -16.52 -21.43 35.69
CA ARG A 655 -16.58 -20.15 36.40
C ARG A 655 -17.40 -19.12 35.67
N SER A 656 -17.18 -18.99 34.38
CA SER A 656 -17.94 -18.06 33.54
C SER A 656 -18.06 -18.49 32.08
N PHE A 657 -19.09 -17.95 31.45
CA PHE A 657 -19.40 -18.06 30.05
C PHE A 657 -19.86 -16.70 29.52
N THR A 658 -19.12 -16.13 28.59
CA THR A 658 -19.35 -14.79 28.04
C THR A 658 -19.56 -14.85 26.53
N LEU A 659 -20.54 -14.10 26.06
CA LEU A 659 -20.79 -13.79 24.66
C LEU A 659 -20.51 -12.30 24.41
N GLU A 660 -19.63 -11.99 23.47
CA GLU A 660 -19.44 -10.66 22.90
C GLU A 660 -20.05 -10.69 21.51
N MET A 661 -21.10 -9.93 21.29
CA MET A 661 -21.96 -9.95 20.10
C MET A 661 -21.93 -8.59 19.42
N GLY A 662 -21.54 -8.54 18.15
CA GLY A 662 -21.58 -7.34 17.32
C GLY A 662 -22.78 -7.36 16.37
N PHE A 663 -23.49 -6.21 16.27
CA PHE A 663 -24.71 -6.03 15.49
C PHE A 663 -24.58 -5.00 14.38
#